data_779300a7b7067d05eea42cd587b44363
#
_entry.id   779300a7b7067d05eea42cd587b44363
#
_cell.length_a   1.000
_cell.length_b   1.000
_cell.length_c   1.000
_cell.angle_alpha   90.00
_cell.angle_beta   90.00
_cell.angle_gamma   90.00
#
_symmetry.space_group_name_H-M   'P 1'
#
loop_
_entity.id
_entity.type
_entity.pdbx_description
1 polymer ?
#
loop_
_entity_poly.entity_id
_entity_poly.type
_entity_poly.pdbx_seq_one_letter_code
_entity_poly.pdbx_strand_id
1 'polypeptide(L)'
;MCATATAQHHGHHGHKVHHDNGHSHSAAEKCEATIHGHITDSRTKEHIPYITVTIDGTTVGTTTDATGHYTLYHAPVGKLKVTVSAIGYASQTKEVNVECGSDLLLNFETTEEQISVDAIVVSANRNATKRSEAPTLVNIVDSDLLNKVSAPTLAEGLSFQPGVRVENSCQNCGFAQVRINGLSGQYSQILINSRPVFSALAGVYGLEHIPANMVERIEVVRGGGSALFGSSAIGGTINIITKEPLRNSGELAHSLTSIGVSGALDNNTTLNASLVTDDRKAGLTIYGQNRMRDAYDHDNDGFVEIPVIKSQTIGTQAYIKTSAYSKLTLDYHATNEYRRGGDQLDLPPHQALIAETTDHLINSGGLSFDGTSKNTRHRYSIFASAQSTNRESYYGAGQDPNAYGKTKGVTAVAGGQYLYRLNIFELTAGVEYSYDYLFDNPIGYVAQGYTSMITKQHIHNASVYAQGEFKFNKWGFLVGGRLDNWYNATAKRFLCIPSPRVTLRYNPTHNINLRATYGSGFRAPQAFDEDLHILIVGGERTRIRLADDLKEERSHSFTLSADMYKTVGRVQMNLLVEGFYTMLNGVFTLRETGEIGEDNATIYERYNGSGANVMGLNIEGKIAYTPWVEASAGVTLQRSKYNQPEYWSDDDTVEPTTNMFRSPNVYGYFTVTTQPIKNFKIDLSGNYMGRMYVEHFAGGMLPDGSTLQQDRIEHTKPFFDLGLKLSYDFKVWKTIGLQVNAGVRNICNSYQRDFDRGENRDSGYIYGPSLPRSIFVGAKLSF
;
A
#
# COMPACT_ATOMS: atom_id res chain seq x y z
N MET A 1 -49.12 3.64 25.92
CA MET A 1 -49.76 4.44 26.95
C MET A 1 -49.26 5.86 26.81
N CYS A 2 -50.13 6.75 26.36
CA CYS A 2 -49.89 8.20 26.28
C CYS A 2 -49.88 8.83 27.68
N ALA A 3 -49.06 9.86 27.86
CA ALA A 3 -49.43 10.97 28.75
C ALA A 3 -48.72 12.24 28.27
N THR A 4 -49.52 13.09 27.71
CA THR A 4 -49.32 14.52 27.48
C THR A 4 -49.41 15.29 28.81
N ALA A 5 -48.63 16.35 28.98
CA ALA A 5 -48.95 17.41 29.93
C ALA A 5 -48.44 18.78 29.45
N THR A 6 -49.37 19.65 29.44
CA THR A 6 -49.54 21.03 28.98
C THR A 6 -48.75 22.06 29.77
N ALA A 7 -48.46 23.18 29.11
CA ALA A 7 -47.93 24.43 29.68
C ALA A 7 -48.95 25.19 30.53
N GLN A 8 -48.46 25.97 31.50
CA GLN A 8 -49.16 27.17 31.97
C GLN A 8 -48.20 28.27 32.45
N HIS A 9 -48.49 29.48 31.99
CA HIS A 9 -47.92 30.78 32.34
C HIS A 9 -48.38 31.27 33.75
N HIS A 10 -47.53 32.11 34.34
CA HIS A 10 -47.75 33.34 35.15
C HIS A 10 -46.51 33.58 36.02
N GLY A 11 -45.95 34.76 36.22
CA GLY A 11 -46.35 36.13 36.16
C GLY A 11 -45.40 36.90 37.13
N HIS A 12 -45.10 38.14 36.81
CA HIS A 12 -44.21 39.09 37.45
C HIS A 12 -44.19 39.12 38.99
N HIS A 13 -42.94 39.37 39.55
CA HIS A 13 -42.68 40.53 40.44
C HIS A 13 -41.19 40.75 40.63
N GLY A 14 -40.76 42.02 40.52
CA GLY A 14 -39.40 42.47 40.73
C GLY A 14 -39.06 42.69 42.22
N HIS A 15 -37.78 42.72 42.52
CA HIS A 15 -37.08 43.76 43.30
C HIS A 15 -35.61 43.46 43.61
N LYS A 16 -34.84 44.48 43.37
CA LYS A 16 -33.63 44.97 44.10
C LYS A 16 -32.24 44.36 43.82
N VAL A 17 -31.48 45.27 43.34
CA VAL A 17 -30.01 45.41 43.26
C VAL A 17 -29.29 45.00 44.57
N HIS A 18 -28.30 44.12 44.40
CA HIS A 18 -27.09 44.14 45.22
C HIS A 18 -25.86 44.05 44.32
N HIS A 19 -25.00 45.06 44.41
CA HIS A 19 -23.67 45.03 43.86
C HIS A 19 -22.84 43.97 44.62
N ASP A 20 -22.27 43.04 43.87
CA ASP A 20 -21.13 42.30 44.36
C ASP A 20 -20.09 42.16 43.23
N ASN A 21 -18.85 42.47 43.55
CA ASN A 21 -17.71 42.42 42.66
C ASN A 21 -17.36 40.97 42.35
N GLY A 22 -17.84 40.45 41.23
CA GLY A 22 -17.47 39.15 40.70
C GLY A 22 -16.54 39.27 39.48
N HIS A 23 -15.35 38.74 39.61
CA HIS A 23 -14.39 38.61 38.52
C HIS A 23 -15.05 38.05 37.25
N SER A 24 -15.22 38.88 36.24
CA SER A 24 -15.59 38.44 34.89
C SER A 24 -14.38 37.72 34.26
N HIS A 25 -14.37 36.39 34.36
CA HIS A 25 -13.68 35.62 33.33
C HIS A 25 -14.44 35.85 32.01
N SER A 26 -14.01 36.82 31.23
CA SER A 26 -14.41 36.90 29.83
C SER A 26 -13.84 35.66 29.14
N ALA A 27 -14.70 34.63 28.97
CA ALA A 27 -14.47 33.67 27.92
C ALA A 27 -14.39 34.51 26.63
N ALA A 28 -13.18 34.66 26.11
CA ALA A 28 -13.01 35.27 24.79
C ALA A 28 -13.93 34.46 23.83
N GLU A 29 -15.03 35.07 23.40
CA GLU A 29 -15.90 34.51 22.38
C GLU A 29 -14.98 34.10 21.22
N LYS A 30 -14.95 32.82 20.92
CA LYS A 30 -14.21 32.31 19.77
C LYS A 30 -14.82 32.94 18.54
N CYS A 31 -14.17 33.95 18.02
CA CYS A 31 -14.62 34.65 16.84
C CYS A 31 -14.39 33.74 15.63
N GLU A 32 -15.46 33.19 15.10
CA GLU A 32 -15.49 32.29 13.95
C GLU A 32 -16.38 32.90 12.85
N ALA A 33 -16.11 32.54 11.59
CA ALA A 33 -16.88 32.97 10.45
C ALA A 33 -17.34 31.77 9.61
N THR A 34 -18.27 32.03 8.69
CA THR A 34 -18.72 31.04 7.71
C THR A 34 -18.29 31.47 6.32
N ILE A 35 -17.81 30.51 5.51
CA ILE A 35 -17.56 30.73 4.07
C ILE A 35 -18.43 29.73 3.32
N HIS A 36 -19.27 30.24 2.41
CA HIS A 36 -20.14 29.41 1.59
C HIS A 36 -20.00 29.76 0.11
N GLY A 37 -20.46 28.87 -0.76
CA GLY A 37 -20.42 29.10 -2.21
C GLY A 37 -20.74 27.86 -3.01
N HIS A 38 -20.45 27.94 -4.30
CA HIS A 38 -20.60 26.82 -5.23
C HIS A 38 -19.35 26.67 -6.09
N ILE A 39 -19.19 25.49 -6.65
CA ILE A 39 -18.10 25.15 -7.57
C ILE A 39 -18.71 24.72 -8.89
N THR A 40 -18.27 25.37 -9.98
CA THR A 40 -18.73 25.08 -11.33
C THR A 40 -17.61 24.65 -12.24
N ASP A 41 -17.94 23.84 -13.24
CA ASP A 41 -17.06 23.55 -14.35
C ASP A 41 -16.92 24.80 -15.24
N SER A 42 -15.69 25.19 -15.54
CA SER A 42 -15.40 26.41 -16.30
C SER A 42 -15.98 26.42 -17.71
N ARG A 43 -16.20 25.24 -18.29
CA ARG A 43 -16.64 25.06 -19.66
C ARG A 43 -18.14 24.85 -19.76
N THR A 44 -18.70 23.89 -18.94
CA THR A 44 -20.13 23.53 -18.99
C THR A 44 -20.97 24.46 -18.15
N LYS A 45 -20.37 25.16 -17.19
CA LYS A 45 -21.01 25.96 -16.15
C LYS A 45 -21.94 25.16 -15.23
N GLU A 46 -21.90 23.85 -15.35
CA GLU A 46 -22.63 22.95 -14.45
C GLU A 46 -21.95 22.94 -13.07
N HIS A 47 -22.73 22.84 -12.03
CA HIS A 47 -22.28 22.71 -10.66
C HIS A 47 -21.62 21.34 -10.46
N ILE A 48 -20.46 21.30 -9.80
CA ILE A 48 -19.68 20.08 -9.59
C ILE A 48 -19.90 19.59 -8.16
N PRO A 49 -20.53 18.41 -7.99
CA PRO A 49 -20.70 17.81 -6.68
C PRO A 49 -19.42 17.19 -6.14
N TYR A 50 -19.30 17.09 -4.82
CA TYR A 50 -18.31 16.31 -4.09
C TYR A 50 -16.85 16.77 -4.25
N ILE A 51 -16.63 18.03 -4.62
CA ILE A 51 -15.30 18.67 -4.62
C ILE A 51 -14.89 19.03 -3.19
N THR A 52 -13.69 18.69 -2.80
CA THR A 52 -13.13 19.06 -1.49
C THR A 52 -12.76 20.54 -1.46
N VAL A 53 -13.16 21.22 -0.39
CA VAL A 53 -12.85 22.62 -0.11
C VAL A 53 -12.17 22.71 1.24
N THR A 54 -10.95 23.27 1.31
CA THR A 54 -10.16 23.35 2.53
C THR A 54 -9.61 24.74 2.75
N ILE A 55 -9.39 25.11 4.02
CA ILE A 55 -8.62 26.29 4.38
C ILE A 55 -7.18 25.83 4.66
N ASP A 56 -6.24 26.29 3.85
CA ASP A 56 -4.83 25.87 3.90
C ASP A 56 -4.23 26.08 5.29
N GLY A 57 -3.51 25.06 5.78
CA GLY A 57 -2.88 25.10 7.09
C GLY A 57 -3.83 24.95 8.28
N THR A 58 -5.10 24.61 8.04
CA THR A 58 -6.09 24.33 9.09
C THR A 58 -6.67 22.93 8.94
N THR A 59 -7.49 22.52 9.89
CA THR A 59 -8.33 21.32 9.77
C THR A 59 -9.73 21.63 9.22
N VAL A 60 -10.03 22.88 8.92
CA VAL A 60 -11.33 23.32 8.40
C VAL A 60 -11.44 22.92 6.93
N GLY A 61 -12.37 22.06 6.62
CA GLY A 61 -12.63 21.59 5.26
C GLY A 61 -14.03 20.98 5.15
N THR A 62 -14.49 20.90 3.91
CA THR A 62 -15.82 20.40 3.54
C THR A 62 -15.74 19.79 2.13
N THR A 63 -16.86 19.28 1.64
CA THR A 63 -17.06 18.96 0.22
C THR A 63 -18.31 19.67 -0.27
N THR A 64 -18.37 19.92 -1.60
CA THR A 64 -19.64 20.31 -2.20
C THR A 64 -20.66 19.19 -2.03
N ASP A 65 -21.92 19.57 -1.83
CA ASP A 65 -23.06 18.65 -1.79
C ASP A 65 -23.40 18.11 -3.19
N ALA A 66 -24.50 17.35 -3.30
CA ALA A 66 -24.97 16.80 -4.57
C ALA A 66 -25.38 17.88 -5.60
N THR A 67 -25.58 19.12 -5.17
CA THR A 67 -25.92 20.26 -6.01
C THR A 67 -24.72 21.17 -6.30
N GLY A 68 -23.51 20.81 -5.83
CA GLY A 68 -22.27 21.55 -6.07
C GLY A 68 -22.06 22.75 -5.15
N HIS A 69 -22.85 22.88 -4.06
CA HIS A 69 -22.70 23.94 -3.07
C HIS A 69 -21.91 23.46 -1.86
N TYR A 70 -21.23 24.38 -1.16
CA TYR A 70 -20.47 24.07 0.04
C TYR A 70 -20.65 25.12 1.13
N THR A 71 -20.38 24.72 2.36
CA THR A 71 -20.27 25.61 3.51
C THR A 71 -19.11 25.18 4.38
N LEU A 72 -18.17 26.10 4.65
CA LEU A 72 -17.10 25.99 5.61
C LEU A 72 -17.51 26.70 6.89
N TYR A 73 -17.86 25.95 7.90
CA TYR A 73 -18.13 26.47 9.24
C TYR A 73 -16.83 26.65 10.03
N HIS A 74 -16.86 27.53 11.01
CA HIS A 74 -15.74 27.79 11.93
C HIS A 74 -14.44 28.23 11.24
N ALA A 75 -14.56 28.99 10.16
CA ALA A 75 -13.43 29.57 9.49
C ALA A 75 -12.70 30.54 10.42
N PRO A 76 -11.35 30.43 10.57
CA PRO A 76 -10.58 31.37 11.36
C PRO A 76 -10.65 32.77 10.74
N VAL A 77 -10.52 33.82 11.58
CA VAL A 77 -10.46 35.20 11.10
C VAL A 77 -9.07 35.55 10.59
N GLY A 78 -8.98 36.47 9.60
CA GLY A 78 -7.75 36.95 9.00
C GLY A 78 -7.60 36.59 7.53
N LYS A 79 -6.39 36.71 7.02
CA LYS A 79 -6.07 36.33 5.64
C LYS A 79 -5.95 34.82 5.53
N LEU A 80 -6.82 34.22 4.75
CA LEU A 80 -6.90 32.78 4.52
C LEU A 80 -6.68 32.45 3.04
N LYS A 81 -6.16 31.25 2.80
CA LYS A 81 -6.16 30.61 1.48
C LYS A 81 -7.19 29.48 1.50
N VAL A 82 -8.16 29.58 0.63
CA VAL A 82 -9.18 28.53 0.44
C VAL A 82 -8.86 27.81 -0.85
N THR A 83 -8.63 26.50 -0.73
CA THR A 83 -8.26 25.64 -1.86
C THR A 83 -9.38 24.65 -2.14
N VAL A 84 -9.75 24.54 -3.41
CA VAL A 84 -10.64 23.49 -3.93
C VAL A 84 -9.82 22.46 -4.68
N SER A 85 -10.10 21.18 -4.43
CA SER A 85 -9.38 20.08 -5.07
C SER A 85 -10.26 18.84 -5.17
N ALA A 86 -10.17 18.13 -6.28
CA ALA A 86 -10.73 16.77 -6.45
C ALA A 86 -9.92 16.02 -7.51
N ILE A 87 -9.98 14.70 -7.45
CA ILE A 87 -9.47 13.87 -8.54
C ILE A 87 -10.32 14.17 -9.78
N GLY A 88 -9.68 14.39 -10.90
CA GLY A 88 -10.35 14.73 -12.15
C GLY A 88 -10.63 16.23 -12.37
N TYR A 89 -10.20 17.12 -11.45
CA TYR A 89 -10.36 18.58 -11.60
C TYR A 89 -9.09 19.34 -11.19
N ALA A 90 -8.82 20.45 -11.87
CA ALA A 90 -7.72 21.33 -11.55
C ALA A 90 -7.93 21.98 -10.18
N SER A 91 -6.92 21.92 -9.32
CA SER A 91 -6.96 22.62 -8.03
C SER A 91 -6.99 24.12 -8.21
N GLN A 92 -7.84 24.82 -7.44
CA GLN A 92 -7.94 26.27 -7.41
C GLN A 92 -7.75 26.79 -6.00
N THR A 93 -6.99 27.88 -5.85
CA THR A 93 -6.79 28.55 -4.55
C THR A 93 -7.14 30.01 -4.66
N LYS A 94 -7.95 30.52 -3.71
CA LYS A 94 -8.26 31.95 -3.59
C LYS A 94 -7.83 32.46 -2.22
N GLU A 95 -7.24 33.64 -2.18
CA GLU A 95 -6.96 34.36 -0.94
C GLU A 95 -8.16 35.21 -0.57
N VAL A 96 -8.59 35.14 0.69
CA VAL A 96 -9.71 35.90 1.23
C VAL A 96 -9.33 36.49 2.59
N ASN A 97 -9.89 37.67 2.91
CA ASN A 97 -9.80 38.26 4.24
C ASN A 97 -11.11 38.04 4.96
N VAL A 98 -11.07 37.31 6.07
CA VAL A 98 -12.26 36.89 6.81
C VAL A 98 -12.34 37.68 8.11
N GLU A 99 -13.47 38.34 8.32
CA GLU A 99 -13.76 39.12 9.51
C GLU A 99 -14.56 38.29 10.52
N CYS A 100 -14.55 38.72 11.77
CA CYS A 100 -15.29 38.09 12.86
C CYS A 100 -16.79 38.06 12.61
N GLY A 101 -17.40 36.87 12.71
CA GLY A 101 -18.83 36.65 12.50
C GLY A 101 -19.31 36.89 11.07
N SER A 102 -18.39 37.04 10.12
CA SER A 102 -18.78 37.26 8.73
C SER A 102 -19.30 35.98 8.07
N ASP A 103 -20.23 36.16 7.13
CA ASP A 103 -20.71 35.13 6.20
C ASP A 103 -20.25 35.53 4.80
N LEU A 104 -19.21 34.83 4.30
CA LEU A 104 -18.52 35.18 3.05
C LEU A 104 -18.94 34.25 1.92
N LEU A 105 -19.47 34.86 0.82
CA LEU A 105 -19.70 34.12 -0.41
C LEU A 105 -18.39 34.00 -1.22
N LEU A 106 -17.97 32.78 -1.50
CA LEU A 106 -16.76 32.48 -2.26
C LEU A 106 -17.01 31.35 -3.27
N ASN A 107 -17.19 31.71 -4.53
CA ASN A 107 -17.43 30.75 -5.60
C ASN A 107 -16.11 30.38 -6.30
N PHE A 108 -16.04 29.15 -6.81
CA PHE A 108 -14.91 28.68 -7.60
C PHE A 108 -15.41 28.18 -8.97
N GLU A 109 -14.52 28.32 -9.93
CA GLU A 109 -14.70 27.79 -11.27
C GLU A 109 -13.48 26.96 -11.62
N THR A 110 -13.64 25.65 -11.78
CA THR A 110 -12.53 24.75 -12.06
C THR A 110 -12.71 24.03 -13.39
N THR A 111 -11.65 23.46 -13.90
CA THR A 111 -11.62 22.75 -15.18
C THR A 111 -11.39 21.26 -14.92
N GLU A 112 -12.07 20.43 -15.66
CA GLU A 112 -11.83 19.00 -15.66
C GLU A 112 -10.39 18.68 -16.08
N GLU A 113 -9.66 17.97 -15.21
CA GLU A 113 -8.24 17.64 -15.39
C GLU A 113 -8.00 16.18 -14.96
N GLN A 114 -7.97 15.27 -15.91
CA GLN A 114 -7.71 13.84 -15.64
C GLN A 114 -6.25 13.58 -15.26
N ILE A 115 -5.34 14.43 -15.74
CA ILE A 115 -3.90 14.29 -15.52
C ILE A 115 -3.43 15.50 -14.71
N SER A 116 -3.48 15.41 -13.38
CA SER A 116 -3.15 16.55 -12.51
C SER A 116 -1.65 16.70 -12.24
N VAL A 117 -1.12 17.90 -12.53
CA VAL A 117 0.25 18.31 -12.17
C VAL A 117 0.38 18.52 -10.66
N ASP A 118 -0.67 19.02 -10.02
CA ASP A 118 -0.69 19.51 -8.64
C ASP A 118 -1.36 18.54 -7.65
N ALA A 119 -1.42 17.23 -7.98
CA ALA A 119 -1.89 16.22 -7.03
C ALA A 119 -1.10 16.29 -5.71
N ILE A 120 -1.80 16.21 -4.58
CA ILE A 120 -1.16 16.27 -3.26
C ILE A 120 -0.62 14.90 -2.90
N VAL A 121 0.66 14.86 -2.50
CA VAL A 121 1.36 13.66 -2.03
C VAL A 121 1.99 13.90 -0.66
N VAL A 122 2.17 12.84 0.12
CA VAL A 122 2.78 12.91 1.47
C VAL A 122 4.07 12.10 1.58
N SER A 123 4.27 11.11 0.71
CA SER A 123 5.39 10.16 0.81
C SER A 123 6.74 10.74 0.40
N ALA A 124 6.77 11.89 -0.29
CA ALA A 124 8.01 12.51 -0.73
C ALA A 124 8.87 13.06 0.42
N ASN A 125 8.24 13.63 1.44
CA ASN A 125 8.90 14.31 2.56
C ASN A 125 8.14 14.20 3.89
N ARG A 126 7.19 13.26 4.02
CA ARG A 126 6.26 13.10 5.15
C ARG A 126 5.34 14.31 5.40
N ASN A 127 5.16 15.19 4.41
CA ASN A 127 4.29 16.35 4.50
C ASN A 127 3.44 16.47 3.25
N ALA A 128 2.21 16.95 3.39
CA ALA A 128 1.35 17.22 2.25
C ALA A 128 2.00 18.29 1.35
N THR A 129 2.34 17.90 0.12
CA THR A 129 3.07 18.71 -0.85
C THR A 129 2.51 18.45 -2.24
N LYS A 130 2.44 19.46 -3.10
CA LYS A 130 2.09 19.26 -4.51
C LYS A 130 3.12 18.37 -5.19
N ARG A 131 2.66 17.42 -6.01
CA ARG A 131 3.54 16.50 -6.74
C ARG A 131 4.56 17.24 -7.59
N SER A 132 4.19 18.39 -8.19
CA SER A 132 5.09 19.26 -8.95
C SER A 132 6.21 19.87 -8.09
N GLU A 133 5.96 20.09 -6.80
CA GLU A 133 6.91 20.65 -5.83
C GLU A 133 7.60 19.57 -4.97
N ALA A 134 7.15 18.34 -5.05
CA ALA A 134 7.69 17.24 -4.27
C ALA A 134 9.18 17.00 -4.60
N PRO A 135 10.04 16.86 -3.60
CA PRO A 135 11.48 16.67 -3.81
C PRO A 135 11.80 15.37 -4.53
N THR A 136 11.02 14.31 -4.30
CA THR A 136 11.17 13.00 -4.95
C THR A 136 9.93 12.71 -5.80
N LEU A 137 10.12 11.93 -6.87
CA LEU A 137 9.01 11.46 -7.68
C LEU A 137 8.11 10.52 -6.86
N VAL A 138 6.81 10.79 -6.87
CA VAL A 138 5.78 9.95 -6.27
C VAL A 138 4.80 9.54 -7.36
N ASN A 139 4.64 8.24 -7.54
CA ASN A 139 3.60 7.69 -8.39
C ASN A 139 2.34 7.46 -7.56
N ILE A 140 1.18 7.70 -8.17
CA ILE A 140 -0.12 7.58 -7.51
C ILE A 140 -0.92 6.51 -8.22
N VAL A 141 -1.41 5.54 -7.44
CA VAL A 141 -2.47 4.59 -7.82
C VAL A 141 -3.71 5.01 -7.03
N ASP A 142 -4.69 5.55 -7.70
CA ASP A 142 -5.93 5.96 -7.07
C ASP A 142 -6.99 4.85 -7.07
N SER A 143 -8.08 5.08 -6.37
CA SER A 143 -9.19 4.12 -6.30
C SER A 143 -9.89 3.94 -7.66
N ASP A 144 -9.79 4.91 -8.58
CA ASP A 144 -10.36 4.80 -9.93
C ASP A 144 -9.58 3.79 -10.78
N LEU A 145 -8.23 3.82 -10.73
CA LEU A 145 -7.39 2.82 -11.40
C LEU A 145 -7.68 1.41 -10.87
N LEU A 146 -7.79 1.24 -9.53
CA LEU A 146 -8.14 -0.06 -8.93
C LEU A 146 -9.48 -0.59 -9.45
N ASN A 147 -10.45 0.30 -9.60
CA ASN A 147 -11.76 -0.04 -10.17
C ASN A 147 -11.66 -0.37 -11.69
N LYS A 148 -10.93 0.42 -12.49
CA LYS A 148 -10.75 0.20 -13.94
C LYS A 148 -10.19 -1.19 -14.22
N VAL A 149 -9.16 -1.59 -13.51
CA VAL A 149 -8.50 -2.89 -13.72
C VAL A 149 -9.19 -4.04 -12.98
N SER A 150 -10.27 -3.77 -12.25
CA SER A 150 -11.00 -4.78 -11.43
C SER A 150 -10.08 -5.56 -10.50
N ALA A 151 -9.09 -4.89 -9.91
CA ALA A 151 -8.13 -5.52 -9.00
C ALA A 151 -8.83 -6.01 -7.71
N PRO A 152 -8.82 -7.32 -7.39
CA PRO A 152 -9.41 -7.85 -6.17
C PRO A 152 -8.57 -7.52 -4.93
N THR A 153 -7.27 -7.26 -5.12
CA THR A 153 -6.31 -6.90 -4.07
C THR A 153 -5.55 -5.63 -4.45
N LEU A 154 -4.98 -4.95 -3.46
CA LEU A 154 -4.12 -3.79 -3.70
C LEU A 154 -2.86 -4.18 -4.49
N ALA A 155 -2.33 -5.35 -4.22
CA ALA A 155 -1.15 -5.87 -4.90
C ALA A 155 -1.35 -5.91 -6.42
N GLU A 156 -2.45 -6.49 -6.91
CA GLU A 156 -2.71 -6.55 -8.35
C GLU A 156 -2.81 -5.16 -9.01
N GLY A 157 -3.44 -4.20 -8.31
CA GLY A 157 -3.54 -2.82 -8.80
C GLY A 157 -2.19 -2.12 -8.95
N LEU A 158 -1.21 -2.47 -8.11
CA LEU A 158 0.15 -1.94 -8.18
C LEU A 158 0.91 -2.37 -9.45
N SER A 159 0.53 -3.47 -10.10
CA SER A 159 1.12 -3.90 -11.37
C SER A 159 0.91 -2.90 -12.53
N PHE A 160 -0.01 -1.96 -12.38
CA PHE A 160 -0.29 -0.90 -13.35
C PHE A 160 0.50 0.38 -13.05
N GLN A 161 1.75 0.22 -12.63
CA GLN A 161 2.72 1.29 -12.42
C GLN A 161 4.08 0.90 -13.02
N PRO A 162 4.81 1.83 -13.66
CA PRO A 162 6.14 1.52 -14.16
C PRO A 162 7.09 1.19 -13.00
N GLY A 163 7.97 0.23 -13.18
CA GLY A 163 8.90 -0.22 -12.15
C GLY A 163 8.28 -1.09 -11.05
N VAL A 164 6.99 -1.41 -11.12
CA VAL A 164 6.31 -2.25 -10.13
C VAL A 164 5.76 -3.51 -10.79
N ARG A 165 5.95 -4.65 -10.15
CA ARG A 165 5.44 -5.95 -10.59
C ARG A 165 4.96 -6.76 -9.39
N VAL A 166 3.89 -7.50 -9.57
CA VAL A 166 3.37 -8.46 -8.59
C VAL A 166 3.59 -9.87 -9.14
N GLU A 167 4.03 -10.76 -8.28
CA GLU A 167 4.20 -12.18 -8.61
C GLU A 167 3.75 -13.07 -7.45
N ASN A 168 3.28 -14.26 -7.77
CA ASN A 168 3.12 -15.32 -6.79
C ASN A 168 4.45 -16.06 -6.63
N SER A 169 4.80 -16.39 -5.40
CA SER A 169 6.08 -17.04 -5.06
C SER A 169 5.90 -18.47 -4.56
N CYS A 170 4.67 -18.91 -4.33
CA CYS A 170 4.37 -20.25 -3.86
C CYS A 170 2.97 -20.70 -4.32
N GLN A 171 2.85 -21.91 -4.81
CA GLN A 171 1.57 -22.50 -5.24
C GLN A 171 0.68 -22.84 -4.03
N ASN A 172 1.28 -23.36 -2.96
CA ASN A 172 0.53 -23.88 -1.82
C ASN A 172 -0.09 -22.78 -0.96
N CYS A 173 0.62 -21.67 -0.68
CA CYS A 173 0.11 -20.56 0.15
C CYS A 173 -0.43 -19.40 -0.67
N GLY A 174 -0.11 -19.34 -1.98
CA GLY A 174 -0.54 -18.25 -2.85
C GLY A 174 0.02 -16.88 -2.44
N PHE A 175 1.25 -16.88 -1.95
CA PHE A 175 1.93 -15.67 -1.49
C PHE A 175 2.26 -14.74 -2.66
N ALA A 176 1.72 -13.52 -2.62
CA ALA A 176 1.97 -12.49 -3.63
C ALA A 176 2.98 -11.45 -3.13
N GLN A 177 4.06 -11.26 -3.88
CA GLN A 177 5.08 -10.24 -3.62
C GLN A 177 4.96 -9.05 -4.56
N VAL A 178 5.21 -7.84 -4.04
CA VAL A 178 5.36 -6.63 -4.86
C VAL A 178 6.83 -6.31 -5.04
N ARG A 179 7.33 -6.45 -6.25
CA ARG A 179 8.70 -6.11 -6.63
C ARG A 179 8.79 -4.69 -7.17
N ILE A 180 9.76 -3.92 -6.70
CA ILE A 180 10.04 -2.56 -7.18
C ILE A 180 11.39 -2.54 -7.88
N ASN A 181 11.41 -2.10 -9.15
CA ASN A 181 12.64 -2.02 -9.96
C ASN A 181 13.47 -3.30 -9.91
N GLY A 182 12.82 -4.47 -10.00
CA GLY A 182 13.47 -5.79 -10.01
C GLY A 182 13.93 -6.32 -8.65
N LEU A 183 13.84 -5.53 -7.59
CA LEU A 183 14.11 -5.97 -6.23
C LEU A 183 12.91 -6.68 -5.62
N SER A 184 13.14 -7.77 -4.87
CA SER A 184 12.07 -8.55 -4.24
C SER A 184 11.29 -7.78 -3.19
N GLY A 185 10.10 -8.27 -2.84
CA GLY A 185 9.16 -7.60 -1.94
C GLY A 185 9.73 -7.25 -0.57
N GLN A 186 10.65 -8.06 -0.07
CA GLN A 186 11.37 -7.83 1.19
C GLN A 186 12.19 -6.52 1.24
N TYR A 187 12.47 -5.91 0.08
CA TYR A 187 13.15 -4.62 -0.04
C TYR A 187 12.18 -3.44 -0.16
N SER A 188 10.89 -3.67 -0.04
CA SER A 188 9.83 -2.67 -0.15
C SER A 188 9.19 -2.41 1.21
N GLN A 189 9.20 -1.15 1.66
CA GLN A 189 8.53 -0.75 2.89
C GLN A 189 7.06 -0.43 2.62
N ILE A 190 6.16 -1.15 3.29
CA ILE A 190 4.72 -0.90 3.22
C ILE A 190 4.30 -0.04 4.42
N LEU A 191 3.54 1.02 4.14
CA LEU A 191 3.04 1.97 5.14
C LEU A 191 1.53 2.14 5.03
N ILE A 192 0.88 2.41 6.14
CA ILE A 192 -0.48 2.94 6.20
C ILE A 192 -0.42 4.35 6.80
N ASN A 193 -0.89 5.35 6.05
CA ASN A 193 -0.86 6.75 6.46
C ASN A 193 0.55 7.21 6.94
N SER A 194 1.59 6.82 6.20
CA SER A 194 3.01 7.10 6.48
C SER A 194 3.58 6.44 7.73
N ARG A 195 2.95 5.39 8.25
CA ARG A 195 3.40 4.63 9.43
C ARG A 195 3.75 3.21 9.05
N PRO A 196 4.92 2.69 9.44
CA PRO A 196 5.24 1.29 9.28
C PRO A 196 4.42 0.47 10.28
N VAL A 197 3.45 -0.28 9.81
CA VAL A 197 2.51 -1.05 10.64
C VAL A 197 2.76 -2.54 10.53
N PHE A 198 3.52 -2.97 9.52
CA PHE A 198 3.72 -4.38 9.25
C PHE A 198 4.93 -4.93 9.98
N SER A 199 4.71 -5.98 10.77
CA SER A 199 5.76 -6.80 11.36
C SER A 199 6.52 -7.61 10.30
N ALA A 200 7.64 -8.19 10.67
CA ALA A 200 8.31 -9.20 9.85
C ALA A 200 7.35 -10.35 9.46
N LEU A 201 6.40 -10.70 10.34
CA LEU A 201 5.39 -11.74 10.12
C LEU A 201 4.25 -11.30 9.19
N ALA A 202 3.79 -10.04 9.28
CA ALA A 202 2.69 -9.54 8.46
C ALA A 202 3.17 -8.94 7.12
N GLY A 203 4.47 -8.81 6.91
CA GLY A 203 5.04 -8.25 5.69
C GLY A 203 4.75 -9.08 4.46
N VAL A 204 4.66 -10.39 4.62
CA VAL A 204 4.42 -11.35 3.55
C VAL A 204 3.04 -11.18 2.93
N TYR A 205 1.97 -11.19 3.72
CA TYR A 205 0.58 -11.09 3.23
C TYR A 205 -0.02 -9.69 3.39
N GLY A 206 0.74 -8.72 3.90
CA GLY A 206 0.22 -7.43 4.38
C GLY A 206 -0.61 -6.64 3.38
N LEU A 207 -0.24 -6.63 2.10
CA LEU A 207 -1.00 -5.91 1.07
C LEU A 207 -2.33 -6.60 0.72
N GLU A 208 -2.45 -7.89 0.90
CA GLU A 208 -3.68 -8.63 0.63
C GLU A 208 -4.70 -8.50 1.75
N HIS A 209 -4.24 -8.22 2.98
CA HIS A 209 -5.09 -8.01 4.15
C HIS A 209 -5.77 -6.63 4.18
N ILE A 210 -5.39 -5.70 3.29
CA ILE A 210 -5.94 -4.36 3.23
C ILE A 210 -7.04 -4.29 2.17
N PRO A 211 -8.29 -4.05 2.56
CA PRO A 211 -9.38 -3.93 1.61
C PRO A 211 -9.23 -2.71 0.70
N ALA A 212 -9.38 -2.89 -0.60
CA ALA A 212 -9.26 -1.80 -1.57
C ALA A 212 -10.28 -0.67 -1.35
N ASN A 213 -11.45 -0.97 -0.77
CA ASN A 213 -12.51 0.00 -0.50
C ASN A 213 -12.17 1.03 0.60
N MET A 214 -11.20 0.73 1.49
CA MET A 214 -10.72 1.70 2.48
C MET A 214 -9.69 2.69 1.92
N VAL A 215 -9.15 2.42 0.73
CA VAL A 215 -8.03 3.16 0.16
C VAL A 215 -8.53 4.36 -0.65
N GLU A 216 -7.98 5.53 -0.38
CA GLU A 216 -8.14 6.72 -1.23
C GLU A 216 -7.16 6.66 -2.41
N ARG A 217 -5.87 6.43 -2.09
CA ARG A 217 -4.79 6.26 -3.07
C ARG A 217 -3.62 5.50 -2.46
N ILE A 218 -2.78 4.96 -3.31
CA ILE A 218 -1.49 4.39 -2.93
C ILE A 218 -0.40 5.28 -3.54
N GLU A 219 0.56 5.69 -2.74
CA GLU A 219 1.71 6.47 -3.16
C GLU A 219 2.94 5.57 -3.21
N VAL A 220 3.56 5.46 -4.37
CA VAL A 220 4.77 4.65 -4.58
C VAL A 220 5.97 5.57 -4.81
N VAL A 221 6.96 5.46 -3.93
CA VAL A 221 8.26 6.11 -4.06
C VAL A 221 9.29 5.02 -4.34
N ARG A 222 10.01 5.14 -5.44
CA ARG A 222 11.04 4.16 -5.85
C ARG A 222 12.42 4.61 -5.41
N GLY A 223 13.31 3.61 -5.15
CA GLY A 223 14.67 3.85 -4.66
C GLY A 223 14.76 4.01 -3.15
N GLY A 224 15.95 4.25 -2.61
CA GLY A 224 16.24 4.27 -1.18
C GLY A 224 15.40 5.27 -0.39
N GLY A 225 14.50 4.77 0.44
CA GLY A 225 13.57 5.54 1.27
C GLY A 225 13.87 5.52 2.77
N SER A 226 14.92 4.80 3.20
CA SER A 226 15.20 4.59 4.63
C SER A 226 15.49 5.88 5.41
N ALA A 227 15.96 6.92 4.75
CA ALA A 227 16.14 8.24 5.36
C ALA A 227 14.84 8.85 5.94
N LEU A 228 13.68 8.39 5.51
CA LEU A 228 12.38 8.80 6.03
C LEU A 228 11.69 7.69 6.80
N PHE A 229 11.72 6.46 6.28
CA PHE A 229 10.83 5.39 6.70
C PHE A 229 11.55 4.23 7.42
N GLY A 230 12.89 4.25 7.49
CA GLY A 230 13.69 3.27 8.22
C GLY A 230 13.96 2.00 7.44
N SER A 231 14.05 0.87 8.14
CA SER A 231 14.41 -0.44 7.60
C SER A 231 13.49 -0.88 6.46
N SER A 232 14.05 -1.68 5.54
CA SER A 232 13.38 -2.32 4.39
C SER A 232 12.96 -1.36 3.25
N ALA A 233 13.17 -0.05 3.35
CA ALA A 233 12.93 0.89 2.26
C ALA A 233 14.12 0.98 1.29
N ILE A 234 14.59 -0.15 0.79
CA ILE A 234 15.72 -0.28 -0.16
C ILE A 234 15.24 -0.09 -1.60
N GLY A 235 14.27 -0.89 -2.04
CA GLY A 235 13.68 -0.82 -3.38
C GLY A 235 12.69 0.33 -3.52
N GLY A 236 12.02 0.67 -2.43
CA GLY A 236 11.05 1.75 -2.40
C GLY A 236 10.11 1.69 -1.21
N THR A 237 9.12 2.57 -1.26
CA THR A 237 8.07 2.68 -0.25
C THR A 237 6.70 2.67 -0.91
N ILE A 238 5.80 1.87 -0.39
CA ILE A 238 4.39 1.78 -0.79
C ILE A 238 3.57 2.33 0.37
N ASN A 239 3.01 3.53 0.24
CA ASN A 239 2.26 4.20 1.28
C ASN A 239 0.76 4.22 0.93
N ILE A 240 -0.03 3.52 1.71
CA ILE A 240 -1.47 3.41 1.55
C ILE A 240 -2.13 4.54 2.32
N ILE A 241 -2.79 5.43 1.60
CA ILE A 241 -3.54 6.54 2.17
C ILE A 241 -5.01 6.13 2.25
N THR A 242 -5.54 6.13 3.45
CA THR A 242 -6.93 5.73 3.72
C THR A 242 -7.92 6.86 3.47
N LYS A 243 -9.16 6.50 3.10
CA LYS A 243 -10.25 7.46 2.91
C LYS A 243 -10.59 8.16 4.22
N GLU A 244 -10.63 9.48 4.22
CA GLU A 244 -11.12 10.27 5.34
C GLU A 244 -12.64 10.54 5.17
N PRO A 245 -13.47 10.42 6.22
CA PRO A 245 -14.88 10.76 6.13
C PRO A 245 -15.05 12.27 5.97
N LEU A 246 -15.47 12.71 4.79
CA LEU A 246 -15.68 14.14 4.48
C LEU A 246 -17.18 14.49 4.36
N ARG A 247 -18.03 13.49 4.12
CA ARG A 247 -19.47 13.59 3.96
C ARG A 247 -20.17 12.30 4.37
N ASN A 248 -21.46 12.36 4.59
CA ASN A 248 -22.28 11.17 4.75
C ASN A 248 -22.36 10.44 3.41
N SER A 249 -21.99 9.17 3.40
CA SER A 249 -21.98 8.34 2.19
C SER A 249 -22.00 6.86 2.56
N GLY A 250 -22.45 6.03 1.63
CA GLY A 250 -22.40 4.58 1.75
C GLY A 250 -22.13 3.93 0.40
N GLU A 251 -21.42 2.81 0.45
CA GLU A 251 -21.12 1.98 -0.71
C GLU A 251 -21.20 0.52 -0.30
N LEU A 252 -21.97 -0.28 -1.03
CA LEU A 252 -22.00 -1.74 -0.93
C LEU A 252 -21.69 -2.30 -2.30
N ALA A 253 -20.64 -3.11 -2.41
CA ALA A 253 -20.29 -3.74 -3.68
C ALA A 253 -20.12 -5.25 -3.51
N HIS A 254 -20.46 -5.98 -4.57
CA HIS A 254 -20.26 -7.42 -4.67
C HIS A 254 -19.70 -7.76 -6.04
N SER A 255 -18.70 -8.63 -6.09
CA SER A 255 -18.15 -9.19 -7.31
C SER A 255 -18.01 -10.70 -7.20
N LEU A 256 -18.30 -11.38 -8.31
CA LEU A 256 -18.19 -12.82 -8.49
C LEU A 256 -17.29 -13.07 -9.68
N THR A 257 -16.23 -13.85 -9.50
CA THR A 257 -15.28 -14.23 -10.55
C THR A 257 -15.27 -15.75 -10.69
N SER A 258 -15.43 -16.27 -11.90
CA SER A 258 -15.18 -17.68 -12.24
C SER A 258 -13.73 -17.80 -12.72
N ILE A 259 -12.91 -18.52 -11.94
CA ILE A 259 -11.48 -18.73 -12.20
C ILE A 259 -11.33 -19.82 -13.28
N GLY A 260 -10.50 -19.57 -14.30
CA GLY A 260 -10.26 -20.56 -15.36
C GLY A 260 -11.48 -20.89 -16.21
N VAL A 261 -12.59 -20.11 -16.08
CA VAL A 261 -13.89 -20.46 -16.66
C VAL A 261 -14.34 -21.86 -16.18
N SER A 262 -14.04 -22.15 -14.93
CA SER A 262 -14.34 -23.39 -14.23
C SER A 262 -15.42 -23.20 -13.16
N GLY A 263 -15.68 -24.21 -12.34
CA GLY A 263 -16.55 -24.12 -11.16
C GLY A 263 -15.92 -23.37 -9.98
N ALA A 264 -14.61 -23.07 -10.00
CA ALA A 264 -13.93 -22.35 -8.93
C ALA A 264 -14.33 -20.86 -8.94
N LEU A 265 -14.81 -20.36 -7.82
CA LEU A 265 -15.36 -19.02 -7.68
C LEU A 265 -14.55 -18.17 -6.69
N ASP A 266 -14.42 -16.88 -6.98
CA ASP A 266 -13.94 -15.86 -6.04
C ASP A 266 -15.06 -14.85 -5.80
N ASN A 267 -15.64 -14.89 -4.60
CA ASN A 267 -16.71 -14.01 -4.14
C ASN A 267 -16.12 -12.92 -3.26
N ASN A 268 -16.34 -11.67 -3.58
CA ASN A 268 -15.86 -10.54 -2.81
C ASN A 268 -16.98 -9.51 -2.57
N THR A 269 -17.35 -9.34 -1.31
CA THR A 269 -18.34 -8.34 -0.87
C THR A 269 -17.65 -7.29 -0.04
N THR A 270 -17.86 -6.01 -0.36
CA THR A 270 -17.28 -4.89 0.37
C THR A 270 -18.34 -3.88 0.80
N LEU A 271 -18.15 -3.31 1.99
CA LEU A 271 -18.99 -2.26 2.57
C LEU A 271 -18.10 -1.07 2.94
N ASN A 272 -18.58 0.14 2.68
CA ASN A 272 -17.99 1.38 3.18
C ASN A 272 -19.13 2.34 3.55
N ALA A 273 -19.09 2.91 4.76
CA ALA A 273 -20.06 3.89 5.22
C ALA A 273 -19.35 5.00 5.99
N SER A 274 -19.63 6.24 5.65
CA SER A 274 -19.07 7.42 6.30
C SER A 274 -20.18 8.29 6.89
N LEU A 275 -19.98 8.72 8.12
CA LEU A 275 -20.86 9.63 8.85
C LEU A 275 -20.03 10.83 9.31
N VAL A 276 -20.58 12.02 9.13
CA VAL A 276 -19.94 13.27 9.52
C VAL A 276 -20.96 14.16 10.21
N THR A 277 -20.57 14.79 11.31
CA THR A 277 -21.42 15.75 12.02
C THR A 277 -21.70 16.97 11.14
N ASP A 278 -22.85 17.62 11.34
CA ASP A 278 -23.27 18.77 10.54
C ASP A 278 -22.25 19.92 10.59
N ASP A 279 -21.61 20.14 11.75
CA ASP A 279 -20.53 21.11 11.94
C ASP A 279 -19.17 20.61 11.45
N ARG A 280 -19.09 19.35 10.94
CA ARG A 280 -17.88 18.70 10.41
C ARG A 280 -16.68 18.65 11.37
N LYS A 281 -16.96 18.71 12.68
CA LYS A 281 -15.92 18.57 13.72
C LYS A 281 -15.57 17.13 14.00
N ALA A 282 -16.47 16.18 13.73
CA ALA A 282 -16.23 14.77 13.90
C ALA A 282 -16.69 13.98 12.68
N GLY A 283 -16.00 12.91 12.38
CA GLY A 283 -16.38 11.98 11.33
C GLY A 283 -15.95 10.56 11.67
N LEU A 284 -16.71 9.60 11.14
CA LEU A 284 -16.50 8.17 11.32
C LEU A 284 -16.70 7.48 9.98
N THR A 285 -15.75 6.67 9.57
CA THR A 285 -15.90 5.69 8.48
C THR A 285 -15.87 4.29 9.06
N ILE A 286 -16.78 3.43 8.62
CA ILE A 286 -16.77 1.99 8.86
C ILE A 286 -16.61 1.33 7.49
N TYR A 287 -15.71 0.37 7.39
CA TYR A 287 -15.52 -0.42 6.18
C TYR A 287 -15.43 -1.91 6.52
N GLY A 288 -15.79 -2.74 5.56
CA GLY A 288 -15.73 -4.19 5.69
C GLY A 288 -15.49 -4.88 4.37
N GLN A 289 -14.93 -6.08 4.44
CA GLN A 289 -14.76 -6.98 3.32
C GLN A 289 -15.03 -8.41 3.76
N ASN A 290 -15.70 -9.17 2.93
CA ASN A 290 -15.80 -10.63 3.03
C ASN A 290 -15.44 -11.22 1.67
N ARG A 291 -14.34 -11.96 1.62
CA ARG A 291 -13.83 -12.63 0.41
C ARG A 291 -13.76 -14.11 0.64
N MET A 292 -14.30 -14.87 -0.29
CA MET A 292 -14.25 -16.33 -0.32
C MET A 292 -13.82 -16.75 -1.72
N ARG A 293 -12.65 -17.38 -1.82
CA ARG A 293 -12.11 -17.91 -3.08
C ARG A 293 -11.94 -19.42 -2.94
N ASP A 294 -12.50 -20.15 -3.90
CA ASP A 294 -12.28 -21.57 -4.05
C ASP A 294 -10.87 -21.85 -4.58
N ALA A 295 -10.37 -23.03 -4.32
CA ALA A 295 -9.13 -23.52 -4.90
C ALA A 295 -9.29 -23.75 -6.41
N TYR A 296 -8.18 -23.65 -7.14
CA TYR A 296 -8.14 -23.98 -8.56
C TYR A 296 -6.92 -24.86 -8.87
N ASP A 297 -7.21 -26.04 -9.37
CA ASP A 297 -6.27 -27.02 -9.88
C ASP A 297 -6.24 -26.87 -11.42
N HIS A 298 -5.09 -26.47 -11.96
CA HIS A 298 -4.95 -26.12 -13.37
C HIS A 298 -4.82 -27.32 -14.30
N ASP A 299 -4.10 -28.33 -13.87
CA ASP A 299 -3.74 -29.49 -14.68
C ASP A 299 -4.43 -30.78 -14.25
N ASN A 300 -5.34 -30.69 -13.27
CA ASN A 300 -6.17 -31.75 -12.72
C ASN A 300 -5.36 -32.94 -12.18
N ASP A 301 -4.25 -32.64 -11.50
CA ASP A 301 -3.42 -33.64 -10.83
C ASP A 301 -3.82 -33.88 -9.35
N GLY A 302 -4.78 -33.09 -8.85
CA GLY A 302 -5.28 -33.13 -7.48
C GLY A 302 -4.58 -32.16 -6.53
N PHE A 303 -3.55 -31.44 -7.00
CA PHE A 303 -2.82 -30.42 -6.25
C PHE A 303 -3.13 -29.03 -6.82
N VAL A 304 -3.47 -28.08 -5.98
CA VAL A 304 -3.96 -26.78 -6.45
C VAL A 304 -2.82 -25.79 -6.69
N GLU A 305 -2.91 -25.01 -7.79
CA GLU A 305 -2.01 -23.87 -8.09
C GLU A 305 -2.53 -22.56 -7.49
N ILE A 306 -3.85 -22.47 -7.21
CA ILE A 306 -4.45 -21.33 -6.54
C ILE A 306 -5.15 -21.83 -5.27
N PRO A 307 -4.70 -21.42 -4.08
CA PRO A 307 -5.24 -21.92 -2.81
C PRO A 307 -6.61 -21.32 -2.47
N VAL A 308 -7.32 -21.99 -1.57
CA VAL A 308 -8.51 -21.45 -0.90
C VAL A 308 -8.14 -20.19 -0.11
N ILE A 309 -9.00 -19.18 -0.17
CA ILE A 309 -8.95 -18.02 0.72
C ILE A 309 -10.34 -17.79 1.33
N LYS A 310 -10.40 -17.60 2.66
CA LYS A 310 -11.58 -17.08 3.37
C LYS A 310 -11.08 -15.93 4.23
N SER A 311 -11.40 -14.69 3.83
CA SER A 311 -10.89 -13.48 4.49
C SER A 311 -12.03 -12.56 4.85
N GLN A 312 -12.11 -12.17 6.12
CA GLN A 312 -13.06 -11.19 6.65
C GLN A 312 -12.29 -10.06 7.29
N THR A 313 -12.55 -8.85 6.84
CA THR A 313 -11.96 -7.64 7.42
C THR A 313 -13.08 -6.67 7.83
N ILE A 314 -12.94 -6.11 9.01
CA ILE A 314 -13.73 -4.97 9.46
C ILE A 314 -12.80 -3.90 10.00
N GLY A 315 -13.11 -2.64 9.73
CA GLY A 315 -12.32 -1.55 10.27
C GLY A 315 -13.10 -0.25 10.36
N THR A 316 -12.49 0.69 11.06
CA THR A 316 -13.05 2.03 11.29
C THR A 316 -11.96 3.07 11.31
N GLN A 317 -12.29 4.26 10.86
CA GLN A 317 -11.48 5.46 11.01
C GLN A 317 -12.36 6.60 11.51
N ALA A 318 -11.94 7.23 12.60
CA ALA A 318 -12.64 8.36 13.19
C ALA A 318 -11.71 9.55 13.33
N TYR A 319 -12.26 10.76 13.23
CA TYR A 319 -11.53 11.97 13.60
C TYR A 319 -12.40 12.90 14.46
N ILE A 320 -11.70 13.69 15.29
CA ILE A 320 -12.27 14.81 16.03
C ILE A 320 -11.35 16.02 15.83
N LYS A 321 -11.88 17.12 15.29
CA LYS A 321 -11.19 18.40 15.20
C LYS A 321 -11.30 19.09 16.57
N THR A 322 -10.20 19.14 17.30
CA THR A 322 -10.15 19.78 18.62
C THR A 322 -10.09 21.30 18.51
N SER A 323 -9.67 21.80 17.34
CA SER A 323 -9.75 23.23 16.95
C SER A 323 -9.68 23.36 15.44
N ALA A 324 -9.78 24.58 14.91
CA ALA A 324 -9.52 24.84 13.48
C ALA A 324 -8.08 24.47 13.05
N TYR A 325 -7.18 24.25 13.96
CA TYR A 325 -5.76 23.99 13.71
C TYR A 325 -5.26 22.64 14.24
N SER A 326 -6.13 21.84 14.84
CA SER A 326 -5.73 20.56 15.42
C SER A 326 -6.80 19.48 15.26
N LYS A 327 -6.34 18.27 15.02
CA LYS A 327 -7.17 17.09 14.76
C LYS A 327 -6.60 15.86 15.46
N LEU A 328 -7.45 15.09 16.10
CA LEU A 328 -7.19 13.75 16.61
C LEU A 328 -7.78 12.76 15.61
N THR A 329 -7.02 11.73 15.23
CA THR A 329 -7.47 10.66 14.35
C THR A 329 -7.22 9.32 15.03
N LEU A 330 -8.22 8.44 14.99
CA LEU A 330 -8.18 7.05 15.46
C LEU A 330 -8.48 6.15 14.27
N ASP A 331 -7.70 5.11 14.08
CA ASP A 331 -7.95 4.03 13.14
C ASP A 331 -7.85 2.67 13.83
N TYR A 332 -8.68 1.72 13.40
CA TYR A 332 -8.64 0.34 13.85
C TYR A 332 -9.14 -0.57 12.74
N HIS A 333 -8.50 -1.71 12.55
CA HIS A 333 -9.01 -2.81 11.73
C HIS A 333 -8.64 -4.17 12.30
N ALA A 334 -9.51 -5.14 12.04
CA ALA A 334 -9.34 -6.54 12.35
C ALA A 334 -9.53 -7.37 11.09
N THR A 335 -8.65 -8.32 10.86
CA THR A 335 -8.73 -9.27 9.75
C THR A 335 -8.63 -10.69 10.29
N ASN A 336 -9.55 -11.54 9.87
CA ASN A 336 -9.47 -12.98 10.03
C ASN A 336 -9.30 -13.60 8.64
N GLU A 337 -8.22 -14.35 8.41
CA GLU A 337 -7.93 -14.93 7.11
C GLU A 337 -7.44 -16.37 7.23
N TYR A 338 -8.17 -17.27 6.59
CA TYR A 338 -7.82 -18.66 6.40
C TYR A 338 -7.35 -18.89 4.96
N ARG A 339 -6.21 -19.59 4.80
CA ARG A 339 -5.68 -20.07 3.52
C ARG A 339 -5.40 -21.56 3.58
N ARG A 340 -5.62 -22.26 2.47
CA ARG A 340 -5.36 -23.70 2.35
C ARG A 340 -4.96 -24.05 0.92
N GLY A 341 -3.77 -24.59 0.73
CA GLY A 341 -3.30 -25.17 -0.53
C GLY A 341 -2.73 -26.58 -0.34
N GLY A 342 -2.27 -27.16 -1.43
CA GLY A 342 -1.84 -28.56 -1.52
C GLY A 342 -2.90 -29.44 -2.12
N ASP A 343 -3.05 -30.64 -1.58
CA ASP A 343 -4.03 -31.64 -2.03
C ASP A 343 -5.08 -31.94 -0.95
N GLN A 344 -6.06 -32.78 -1.28
CA GLN A 344 -7.09 -33.32 -0.37
C GLN A 344 -7.68 -32.27 0.58
N LEU A 345 -8.16 -31.14 0.00
CA LEU A 345 -8.57 -29.94 0.74
C LEU A 345 -9.71 -30.15 1.74
N ASP A 346 -10.48 -31.21 1.58
CA ASP A 346 -11.60 -31.60 2.47
C ASP A 346 -11.14 -32.36 3.72
N LEU A 347 -9.88 -32.82 3.74
CA LEU A 347 -9.31 -33.55 4.87
C LEU A 347 -8.51 -32.59 5.79
N PRO A 348 -8.32 -32.99 7.07
CA PRO A 348 -7.38 -32.28 7.94
C PRO A 348 -5.99 -32.18 7.31
N PRO A 349 -5.25 -31.07 7.48
CA PRO A 349 -3.98 -30.83 6.80
C PRO A 349 -2.96 -31.95 6.92
N HIS A 350 -2.84 -32.59 8.09
CA HIS A 350 -1.92 -33.71 8.35
C HIS A 350 -2.32 -35.04 7.68
N GLN A 351 -3.44 -35.10 6.98
CA GLN A 351 -3.88 -36.28 6.20
C GLN A 351 -3.65 -36.08 4.70
N ALA A 352 -3.28 -34.88 4.28
CA ALA A 352 -2.89 -34.56 2.91
C ALA A 352 -1.43 -34.97 2.65
N LEU A 353 -1.08 -35.21 1.38
CA LEU A 353 0.30 -35.49 0.99
C LEU A 353 1.14 -34.22 1.10
N ILE A 354 0.59 -33.09 0.65
CA ILE A 354 1.17 -31.75 0.89
C ILE A 354 0.07 -30.82 1.39
N ALA A 355 0.34 -30.08 2.44
CA ALA A 355 -0.56 -29.06 2.92
C ALA A 355 0.18 -27.83 3.44
N GLU A 356 -0.21 -26.68 2.95
CA GLU A 356 0.04 -25.39 3.60
C GLU A 356 -1.27 -24.78 4.05
N THR A 357 -1.38 -24.53 5.36
CA THR A 357 -2.57 -23.91 5.94
C THR A 357 -2.16 -22.81 6.89
N THR A 358 -2.79 -21.67 6.78
CA THR A 358 -2.63 -20.57 7.73
C THR A 358 -3.97 -20.01 8.14
N ASP A 359 -4.13 -19.78 9.43
CA ASP A 359 -5.27 -19.06 10.01
C ASP A 359 -4.73 -17.84 10.76
N HIS A 360 -4.96 -16.65 10.22
CA HIS A 360 -4.45 -15.40 10.74
C HIS A 360 -5.56 -14.63 11.44
N LEU A 361 -5.31 -14.19 12.67
CA LEU A 361 -6.09 -13.15 13.35
C LEU A 361 -5.19 -11.93 13.53
N ILE A 362 -5.46 -10.87 12.79
CA ILE A 362 -4.71 -9.63 12.78
C ILE A 362 -5.57 -8.52 13.36
N ASN A 363 -5.02 -7.79 14.34
CA ASN A 363 -5.63 -6.59 14.89
C ASN A 363 -4.61 -5.46 14.76
N SER A 364 -5.00 -4.35 14.16
CA SER A 364 -4.16 -3.18 13.96
C SER A 364 -4.92 -1.90 14.30
N GLY A 365 -4.23 -0.95 14.90
CA GLY A 365 -4.83 0.33 15.21
C GLY A 365 -3.79 1.43 15.40
N GLY A 366 -4.25 2.66 15.29
CA GLY A 366 -3.42 3.84 15.40
C GLY A 366 -4.14 5.04 15.97
N LEU A 367 -3.40 5.90 16.64
CA LEU A 367 -3.85 7.18 17.15
C LEU A 367 -2.87 8.25 16.69
N SER A 368 -3.37 9.38 16.18
CA SER A 368 -2.53 10.53 15.87
C SER A 368 -3.18 11.84 16.28
N PHE A 369 -2.34 12.75 16.73
CA PHE A 369 -2.68 14.13 16.98
C PHE A 369 -1.85 15.02 16.05
N ASP A 370 -2.52 15.75 15.16
CA ASP A 370 -1.92 16.69 14.24
C ASP A 370 -2.30 18.11 14.60
N GLY A 371 -1.32 19.01 14.64
CA GLY A 371 -1.53 20.39 14.95
C GLY A 371 -0.73 21.33 14.07
N THR A 372 -1.29 22.52 13.82
CA THR A 372 -0.66 23.60 13.06
C THR A 372 -0.80 24.91 13.83
N SER A 373 0.25 25.73 13.84
CA SER A 373 0.15 27.06 14.45
C SER A 373 -0.72 27.99 13.60
N LYS A 374 -1.33 29.01 14.22
CA LYS A 374 -2.17 30.00 13.49
C LYS A 374 -1.45 30.71 12.34
N ASN A 375 -0.11 30.88 12.44
CA ASN A 375 0.69 31.45 11.36
C ASN A 375 1.12 30.43 10.30
N THR A 376 0.67 29.18 10.39
CA THR A 376 0.95 28.04 9.51
C THR A 376 2.42 27.65 9.34
N ARG A 377 3.32 28.29 10.12
CA ARG A 377 4.77 28.06 10.05
C ARG A 377 5.21 26.81 10.80
N HIS A 378 4.47 26.42 11.85
CA HIS A 378 4.79 25.30 12.71
C HIS A 378 3.70 24.24 12.57
N ARG A 379 4.08 23.04 12.22
CA ARG A 379 3.20 21.87 12.25
C ARG A 379 3.85 20.79 13.07
N TYR A 380 3.06 20.08 13.86
CA TYR A 380 3.51 18.96 14.65
C TYR A 380 2.53 17.80 14.55
N SER A 381 3.07 16.60 14.58
CA SER A 381 2.31 15.35 14.58
C SER A 381 2.89 14.44 15.63
N ILE A 382 2.03 13.86 16.47
CA ILE A 382 2.38 12.82 17.44
C ILE A 382 1.51 11.63 17.13
N PHE A 383 2.09 10.46 17.07
CA PHE A 383 1.37 9.25 16.72
C PHE A 383 1.87 8.02 17.48
N ALA A 384 0.97 7.06 17.63
CA ALA A 384 1.26 5.70 18.06
C ALA A 384 0.41 4.74 17.23
N SER A 385 0.96 3.61 16.84
CA SER A 385 0.26 2.53 16.17
C SER A 385 0.78 1.18 16.63
N ALA A 386 -0.07 0.16 16.62
CA ALA A 386 0.30 -1.19 16.95
C ALA A 386 -0.47 -2.20 16.10
N GLN A 387 0.18 -3.32 15.81
CA GLN A 387 -0.41 -4.48 15.17
C GLN A 387 -0.07 -5.73 15.96
N SER A 388 -1.06 -6.60 16.15
CA SER A 388 -0.90 -7.94 16.70
C SER A 388 -1.36 -8.95 15.67
N THR A 389 -0.52 -9.94 15.36
CA THR A 389 -0.82 -11.04 14.47
C THR A 389 -0.69 -12.33 15.25
N ASN A 390 -1.76 -13.12 15.30
CA ASN A 390 -1.73 -14.50 15.76
C ASN A 390 -1.97 -15.38 14.55
N ARG A 391 -1.12 -16.39 14.35
CA ARG A 391 -1.22 -17.36 13.26
C ARG A 391 -1.21 -18.77 13.83
N GLU A 392 -2.18 -19.57 13.42
CA GLU A 392 -2.09 -21.00 13.47
C GLU A 392 -1.70 -21.49 12.08
N SER A 393 -0.75 -22.42 12.00
CA SER A 393 -0.23 -22.90 10.71
C SER A 393 -0.04 -24.41 10.70
N TYR A 394 -0.08 -24.95 9.51
CA TYR A 394 0.42 -26.27 9.19
C TYR A 394 1.25 -26.13 7.91
N TYR A 395 2.52 -26.51 7.99
CA TYR A 395 3.44 -26.56 6.87
C TYR A 395 4.04 -27.94 6.81
N GLY A 396 3.41 -28.85 6.06
CA GLY A 396 3.80 -30.25 6.08
C GLY A 396 3.62 -31.00 4.77
N ALA A 397 4.43 -32.03 4.61
CA ALA A 397 4.34 -33.04 3.57
C ALA A 397 4.41 -34.45 4.17
N GLY A 398 4.07 -35.48 3.38
CA GLY A 398 4.14 -36.86 3.80
C GLY A 398 3.22 -37.19 4.99
N GLN A 399 2.13 -36.45 5.15
CA GLN A 399 1.13 -36.66 6.20
C GLN A 399 1.69 -36.51 7.64
N ASP A 400 2.61 -35.58 7.86
CA ASP A 400 3.26 -35.34 9.14
C ASP A 400 2.30 -34.76 10.20
N PRO A 401 1.97 -35.48 11.29
CA PRO A 401 1.07 -34.99 12.34
C PRO A 401 1.70 -33.89 13.20
N ASN A 402 3.01 -33.60 13.06
CA ASN A 402 3.76 -32.69 13.93
C ASN A 402 3.99 -31.31 13.28
N ALA A 403 3.64 -31.14 11.99
CA ALA A 403 3.91 -29.91 11.26
C ALA A 403 2.99 -28.74 11.62
N TYR A 404 2.29 -28.79 12.75
CA TYR A 404 1.49 -27.70 13.26
C TYR A 404 2.32 -26.68 14.03
N GLY A 405 2.05 -25.41 13.79
CA GLY A 405 2.71 -24.29 14.44
C GLY A 405 1.76 -23.21 14.94
N LYS A 406 2.25 -22.42 15.89
CA LYS A 406 1.59 -21.19 16.37
C LYS A 406 2.61 -20.07 16.39
N THR A 407 2.29 -19.00 15.69
CA THR A 407 3.14 -17.82 15.62
C THR A 407 2.41 -16.61 16.20
N LYS A 408 3.11 -15.80 16.97
CA LYS A 408 2.63 -14.54 17.48
C LYS A 408 3.60 -13.41 17.10
N GLY A 409 3.09 -12.41 16.42
CA GLY A 409 3.81 -11.17 16.10
C GLY A 409 3.16 -9.97 16.78
N VAL A 410 3.96 -9.02 17.25
CA VAL A 410 3.49 -7.72 17.73
C VAL A 410 4.46 -6.65 17.22
N THR A 411 3.94 -5.70 16.48
CA THR A 411 4.68 -4.51 16.07
C THR A 411 4.02 -3.28 16.70
N ALA A 412 4.82 -2.41 17.32
CA ALA A 412 4.34 -1.14 17.84
C ALA A 412 5.30 -0.02 17.40
N VAL A 413 4.74 1.11 17.02
CA VAL A 413 5.50 2.29 16.59
C VAL A 413 4.90 3.52 17.25
N ALA A 414 5.75 4.36 17.84
CA ALA A 414 5.36 5.67 18.39
C ALA A 414 6.37 6.71 17.94
N GLY A 415 5.91 7.92 17.67
CA GLY A 415 6.80 8.97 17.19
C GLY A 415 6.21 10.35 17.25
N GLY A 416 7.07 11.33 17.03
CA GLY A 416 6.72 12.72 16.88
C GLY A 416 7.49 13.36 15.73
N GLN A 417 6.83 14.21 14.98
CA GLN A 417 7.39 14.97 13.89
C GLN A 417 7.08 16.46 14.06
N TYR A 418 8.04 17.28 13.76
CA TYR A 418 7.90 18.72 13.73
C TYR A 418 8.33 19.26 12.36
N LEU A 419 7.50 20.15 11.81
CA LEU A 419 7.76 20.89 10.58
C LEU A 419 7.84 22.38 10.90
N TYR A 420 8.92 23.01 10.45
CA TYR A 420 9.06 24.48 10.47
C TYR A 420 9.20 25.01 9.04
N ARG A 421 8.32 25.93 8.65
CA ARG A 421 8.24 26.46 7.30
C ARG A 421 8.53 27.96 7.27
N LEU A 422 9.50 28.31 6.44
CA LEU A 422 9.79 29.69 6.00
C LEU A 422 9.54 29.79 4.47
N ASN A 423 9.60 30.99 3.93
CA ASN A 423 9.34 31.21 2.51
C ASN A 423 10.26 30.41 1.57
N ILE A 424 11.54 30.28 1.94
CA ILE A 424 12.58 29.64 1.14
C ILE A 424 13.15 28.36 1.78
N PHE A 425 12.73 28.04 3.00
CA PHE A 425 13.30 26.93 3.74
C PHE A 425 12.22 26.17 4.53
N GLU A 426 12.26 24.86 4.47
CA GLU A 426 11.39 23.97 5.22
C GLU A 426 12.25 22.95 5.97
N LEU A 427 12.12 22.89 7.30
CA LEU A 427 12.78 21.88 8.16
C LEU A 427 11.74 20.88 8.63
N THR A 428 11.97 19.61 8.36
CA THR A 428 11.24 18.50 8.97
C THR A 428 12.19 17.73 9.87
N ALA A 429 11.83 17.53 11.15
CA ALA A 429 12.61 16.74 12.09
C ALA A 429 11.67 15.86 12.92
N GLY A 430 12.14 14.70 13.34
CA GLY A 430 11.33 13.81 14.14
C GLY A 430 12.13 12.73 14.86
N VAL A 431 11.43 12.10 15.78
CA VAL A 431 11.89 10.94 16.55
C VAL A 431 10.87 9.83 16.42
N GLU A 432 11.33 8.60 16.38
CA GLU A 432 10.48 7.43 16.24
C GLU A 432 11.08 6.26 17.02
N TYR A 433 10.24 5.54 17.70
CA TYR A 433 10.58 4.29 18.34
C TYR A 433 9.70 3.19 17.82
N SER A 434 10.29 2.07 17.43
CA SER A 434 9.57 0.86 17.06
C SER A 434 10.01 -0.34 17.90
N TYR A 435 9.05 -1.17 18.19
CA TYR A 435 9.22 -2.46 18.85
C TYR A 435 8.62 -3.55 17.97
N ASP A 436 9.37 -4.62 17.74
CA ASP A 436 8.94 -5.80 16.99
C ASP A 436 9.19 -7.06 17.81
N TYR A 437 8.15 -7.84 18.02
CA TYR A 437 8.16 -9.11 18.72
C TYR A 437 7.72 -10.21 17.79
N LEU A 438 8.49 -11.30 17.73
CA LEU A 438 8.13 -12.55 17.06
C LEU A 438 8.34 -13.72 18.02
N PHE A 439 7.34 -14.57 18.10
CA PHE A 439 7.41 -15.86 18.76
C PHE A 439 6.79 -16.90 17.85
N ASP A 440 7.60 -17.82 17.35
CA ASP A 440 7.17 -18.94 16.54
C ASP A 440 7.41 -20.23 17.29
N ASN A 441 6.36 -21.04 17.37
CA ASN A 441 6.34 -22.29 18.12
C ASN A 441 5.77 -23.42 17.25
N PRO A 442 6.60 -24.28 16.68
CA PRO A 442 6.18 -25.49 15.99
C PRO A 442 5.71 -26.53 17.02
N ILE A 443 4.46 -26.39 17.47
CA ILE A 443 3.88 -27.07 18.66
C ILE A 443 3.98 -28.58 18.61
N GLY A 444 3.84 -29.19 17.44
CA GLY A 444 3.91 -30.66 17.31
C GLY A 444 5.31 -31.19 17.60
N TYR A 445 6.34 -30.53 17.07
CA TYR A 445 7.74 -30.93 17.31
C TYR A 445 8.21 -30.60 18.72
N VAL A 446 7.81 -29.43 19.23
CA VAL A 446 8.11 -29.01 20.60
C VAL A 446 7.50 -29.99 21.60
N ALA A 447 6.30 -30.55 21.33
CA ALA A 447 5.69 -31.60 22.14
C ALA A 447 6.51 -32.91 22.17
N GLN A 448 7.34 -33.14 21.14
CA GLN A 448 8.28 -34.26 21.09
C GLN A 448 9.63 -33.98 21.76
N GLY A 449 9.83 -32.78 22.26
CA GLY A 449 11.04 -32.37 22.95
C GLY A 449 11.98 -31.47 22.15
N TYR A 450 11.68 -31.15 20.87
CA TYR A 450 12.50 -30.32 20.01
C TYR A 450 12.33 -28.82 20.32
N THR A 451 12.64 -28.41 21.53
CA THR A 451 12.48 -27.02 22.01
C THR A 451 13.44 -26.03 21.34
N SER A 452 14.52 -26.51 20.73
CA SER A 452 15.46 -25.72 19.94
C SER A 452 14.82 -25.10 18.67
N MET A 453 13.67 -25.60 18.25
CA MET A 453 12.89 -25.10 17.11
C MET A 453 12.10 -23.82 17.41
N ILE A 454 11.96 -23.43 18.68
CA ILE A 454 11.25 -22.21 19.05
C ILE A 454 12.08 -20.99 18.60
N THR A 455 11.51 -20.19 17.71
CA THR A 455 12.07 -18.91 17.32
C THR A 455 11.47 -17.79 18.16
N LYS A 456 12.33 -17.03 18.85
CA LYS A 456 11.92 -15.88 19.64
C LYS A 456 12.79 -14.68 19.31
N GLN A 457 12.16 -13.53 19.09
CA GLN A 457 12.86 -12.32 18.72
C GLN A 457 12.22 -11.09 19.36
N HIS A 458 13.04 -10.20 19.92
CA HIS A 458 12.66 -8.90 20.41
C HIS A 458 13.57 -7.85 19.79
N ILE A 459 13.00 -6.98 18.98
CA ILE A 459 13.72 -5.90 18.30
C ILE A 459 13.22 -4.55 18.81
N HIS A 460 14.16 -3.68 19.11
CA HIS A 460 13.94 -2.28 19.47
C HIS A 460 14.68 -1.41 18.48
N ASN A 461 14.03 -0.40 17.93
CA ASN A 461 14.69 0.58 17.08
C ASN A 461 14.30 2.00 17.50
N ALA A 462 15.27 2.75 17.98
CA ALA A 462 15.12 4.15 18.33
C ALA A 462 15.80 5.01 17.26
N SER A 463 15.06 5.92 16.66
CA SER A 463 15.57 6.68 15.51
C SER A 463 15.29 8.17 15.63
N VAL A 464 16.21 8.94 15.07
CA VAL A 464 16.06 10.37 14.86
C VAL A 464 16.26 10.68 13.39
N TYR A 465 15.48 11.61 12.84
CA TYR A 465 15.65 12.07 11.48
C TYR A 465 15.45 13.56 11.35
N ALA A 466 16.15 14.15 10.40
CA ALA A 466 15.98 15.53 10.03
C ALA A 466 16.24 15.74 8.55
N GLN A 467 15.51 16.65 7.92
CA GLN A 467 15.74 17.09 6.55
C GLN A 467 15.43 18.57 6.40
N GLY A 468 16.27 19.27 5.65
CA GLY A 468 16.07 20.67 5.26
C GLY A 468 15.86 20.78 3.76
N GLU A 469 14.79 21.43 3.34
CA GLU A 469 14.50 21.73 1.95
C GLU A 469 14.60 23.22 1.70
N PHE A 470 15.44 23.61 0.74
CA PHE A 470 15.60 24.98 0.27
C PHE A 470 14.86 25.14 -1.07
N LYS A 471 14.02 26.17 -1.18
CA LYS A 471 13.18 26.46 -2.34
C LYS A 471 13.55 27.84 -2.91
N PHE A 472 14.22 27.85 -4.06
CA PHE A 472 14.68 29.07 -4.73
C PHE A 472 14.05 29.19 -6.13
N ASN A 473 12.93 29.88 -6.25
CA ASN A 473 12.25 30.06 -7.52
C ASN A 473 12.00 28.70 -8.23
N LYS A 474 12.82 28.36 -9.22
CA LYS A 474 12.73 27.12 -10.02
C LYS A 474 13.50 25.94 -9.41
N TRP A 475 14.32 26.17 -8.41
CA TRP A 475 15.17 25.15 -7.80
C TRP A 475 14.66 24.72 -6.42
N GLY A 476 14.78 23.45 -6.13
CA GLY A 476 14.60 22.87 -4.81
C GLY A 476 15.82 21.99 -4.48
N PHE A 477 16.38 22.18 -3.29
CA PHE A 477 17.50 21.39 -2.80
C PHE A 477 17.14 20.84 -1.42
N LEU A 478 17.19 19.52 -1.28
CA LEU A 478 16.91 18.84 -0.02
C LEU A 478 18.13 18.06 0.42
N VAL A 479 18.50 18.22 1.68
CA VAL A 479 19.47 17.38 2.38
C VAL A 479 18.81 16.86 3.66
N GLY A 480 18.96 15.58 3.91
CA GLY A 480 18.43 14.96 5.12
C GLY A 480 19.10 13.64 5.44
N GLY A 481 18.75 13.12 6.58
CA GLY A 481 19.22 11.82 7.02
C GLY A 481 18.45 11.31 8.23
N ARG A 482 18.61 10.04 8.49
CA ARG A 482 18.08 9.32 9.64
C ARG A 482 19.19 8.49 10.28
N LEU A 483 19.16 8.39 11.58
CA LEU A 483 20.00 7.52 12.36
C LEU A 483 19.11 6.54 13.11
N ASP A 484 19.26 5.26 12.80
CA ASP A 484 18.55 4.17 13.43
C ASP A 484 19.49 3.46 14.42
N ASN A 485 19.05 3.36 15.68
CA ASN A 485 19.71 2.58 16.74
C ASN A 485 18.89 1.31 16.94
N TRP A 486 19.29 0.27 16.21
CA TRP A 486 18.62 -1.01 16.17
C TRP A 486 19.24 -1.98 17.16
N TYR A 487 18.41 -2.64 17.97
CA TYR A 487 18.84 -3.59 18.98
C TYR A 487 17.97 -4.83 18.97
N ASN A 488 18.56 -5.98 18.70
CA ASN A 488 17.93 -7.28 18.89
C ASN A 488 18.30 -7.79 20.30
N ALA A 489 17.33 -7.76 21.22
CA ALA A 489 17.55 -8.13 22.62
C ALA A 489 17.78 -9.63 22.81
N THR A 490 17.24 -10.47 21.92
CA THR A 490 17.45 -11.93 21.94
C THR A 490 18.86 -12.30 21.52
N ALA A 491 19.32 -11.77 20.38
CA ALA A 491 20.68 -11.98 19.89
C ALA A 491 21.72 -11.09 20.57
N LYS A 492 21.31 -10.15 21.45
CA LYS A 492 22.17 -9.14 22.10
C LYS A 492 23.00 -8.33 21.11
N ARG A 493 22.44 -8.04 19.94
CA ARG A 493 23.13 -7.35 18.85
C ARG A 493 22.64 -5.91 18.73
N PHE A 494 23.57 -4.98 18.65
CA PHE A 494 23.30 -3.55 18.43
C PHE A 494 23.92 -3.08 17.12
N LEU A 495 23.15 -2.29 16.36
CA LEU A 495 23.59 -1.63 15.14
C LEU A 495 23.22 -0.15 15.17
N CYS A 496 24.11 0.70 14.71
CA CYS A 496 23.86 2.14 14.54
C CYS A 496 23.99 2.45 13.03
N ILE A 497 22.86 2.77 12.39
CA ILE A 497 22.75 2.77 10.93
C ILE A 497 22.36 4.16 10.45
N PRO A 498 23.29 4.92 9.83
CA PRO A 498 23.00 6.20 9.19
C PRO A 498 22.43 5.98 7.78
N SER A 499 21.38 6.72 7.45
CA SER A 499 20.71 6.71 6.14
C SER A 499 20.61 8.14 5.59
N PRO A 500 21.59 8.60 4.81
CA PRO A 500 21.58 9.93 4.20
C PRO A 500 20.68 9.99 2.95
N ARG A 501 20.21 11.22 2.63
CA ARG A 501 19.44 11.53 1.44
C ARG A 501 19.75 12.92 0.93
N VAL A 502 19.88 13.06 -0.40
CA VAL A 502 20.03 14.34 -1.08
C VAL A 502 19.15 14.36 -2.31
N THR A 503 18.45 15.47 -2.53
CA THR A 503 17.63 15.64 -3.73
C THR A 503 17.84 17.03 -4.32
N LEU A 504 17.96 17.10 -5.63
CA LEU A 504 17.96 18.31 -6.41
C LEU A 504 16.72 18.28 -7.32
N ARG A 505 15.94 19.34 -7.29
CA ARG A 505 14.77 19.56 -8.15
C ARG A 505 14.95 20.83 -8.96
N TYR A 506 14.58 20.77 -10.26
CA TYR A 506 14.56 21.92 -11.14
C TYR A 506 13.27 21.94 -11.96
N ASN A 507 12.49 23.00 -11.81
CA ASN A 507 11.24 23.24 -12.53
C ASN A 507 11.43 24.42 -13.51
N PRO A 508 11.93 24.17 -14.74
CA PRO A 508 12.10 25.25 -15.74
C PRO A 508 10.79 25.96 -16.04
N THR A 509 9.69 25.21 -16.04
CA THR A 509 8.32 25.71 -16.15
C THR A 509 7.44 24.97 -15.11
N HIS A 510 6.20 25.43 -14.91
CA HIS A 510 5.22 24.73 -14.07
C HIS A 510 4.96 23.29 -14.56
N ASN A 511 5.07 23.04 -15.85
CA ASN A 511 4.73 21.77 -16.49
C ASN A 511 5.92 20.83 -16.68
N ILE A 512 7.12 21.20 -16.26
CA ILE A 512 8.33 20.37 -16.40
C ILE A 512 9.04 20.28 -15.06
N ASN A 513 9.17 19.06 -14.55
CA ASN A 513 9.80 18.78 -13.28
C ASN A 513 10.97 17.81 -13.50
N LEU A 514 12.18 18.28 -13.28
CA LEU A 514 13.40 17.48 -13.33
C LEU A 514 13.85 17.22 -11.90
N ARG A 515 14.23 15.98 -11.58
CA ARG A 515 14.71 15.61 -10.24
C ARG A 515 15.91 14.68 -10.35
N ALA A 516 16.88 14.89 -9.46
CA ALA A 516 17.99 13.99 -9.21
C ALA A 516 17.99 13.65 -7.71
N THR A 517 17.95 12.38 -7.37
CA THR A 517 17.87 11.92 -5.97
C THR A 517 18.93 10.89 -5.71
N TYR A 518 19.63 11.05 -4.58
CA TYR A 518 20.41 10.00 -3.93
C TYR A 518 19.74 9.65 -2.60
N GLY A 519 19.60 8.35 -2.33
CA GLY A 519 19.09 7.85 -1.07
C GLY A 519 19.78 6.55 -0.67
N SER A 520 20.03 6.39 0.62
CA SER A 520 20.50 5.13 1.19
C SER A 520 19.32 4.36 1.79
N GLY A 521 19.40 3.03 1.73
CA GLY A 521 18.48 2.10 2.35
C GLY A 521 19.22 1.03 3.13
N PHE A 522 18.54 0.36 4.05
CA PHE A 522 19.09 -0.78 4.77
C PHE A 522 18.01 -1.81 5.13
N ARG A 523 18.43 -3.04 5.38
CA ARG A 523 17.63 -4.11 5.97
C ARG A 523 18.43 -4.73 7.12
N ALA A 524 17.83 -4.76 8.30
CA ALA A 524 18.49 -5.28 9.49
C ALA A 524 18.43 -6.82 9.54
N PRO A 525 19.42 -7.49 10.15
CA PRO A 525 19.46 -8.95 10.29
C PRO A 525 18.44 -9.41 11.34
N GLN A 526 17.45 -10.17 10.91
CA GLN A 526 16.38 -10.72 11.75
C GLN A 526 15.84 -12.03 11.18
N ALA A 527 15.05 -12.77 11.94
CA ALA A 527 14.24 -13.84 11.40
C ALA A 527 13.10 -13.24 10.58
N PHE A 528 12.86 -13.77 9.41
CA PHE A 528 11.82 -13.32 8.48
C PHE A 528 10.73 -14.37 8.35
N ASP A 529 9.53 -13.94 7.97
CA ASP A 529 8.40 -14.82 7.77
C ASP A 529 8.62 -15.80 6.60
N GLU A 530 9.33 -15.34 5.57
CA GLU A 530 9.70 -16.17 4.43
C GLU A 530 10.51 -17.41 4.86
N ASP A 531 11.24 -17.33 5.96
CA ASP A 531 12.05 -18.41 6.50
C ASP A 531 11.23 -19.48 7.24
N LEU A 532 9.96 -19.21 7.48
CA LEU A 532 9.04 -20.09 8.19
C LEU A 532 8.14 -20.91 7.25
N HIS A 533 8.29 -20.75 5.93
CA HIS A 533 7.52 -21.45 4.92
C HIS A 533 8.29 -22.61 4.33
N ILE A 534 7.56 -23.64 3.88
CA ILE A 534 8.13 -24.74 3.10
C ILE A 534 8.20 -24.30 1.65
N LEU A 535 9.40 -24.14 1.10
CA LEU A 535 9.61 -23.71 -0.28
C LEU A 535 10.27 -24.79 -1.16
N ILE A 536 10.45 -26.02 -0.66
CA ILE A 536 11.29 -27.04 -1.30
C ILE A 536 10.45 -28.22 -1.80
N VAL A 537 10.98 -28.89 -2.82
CA VAL A 537 10.42 -30.10 -3.43
C VAL A 537 10.11 -31.14 -2.37
N GLY A 538 8.92 -31.78 -2.46
CA GLY A 538 8.51 -32.81 -1.52
C GLY A 538 8.28 -32.32 -0.08
N GLY A 539 8.33 -31.02 0.17
CA GLY A 539 8.10 -30.43 1.49
C GLY A 539 9.21 -30.72 2.49
N GLU A 540 10.45 -30.88 2.05
CA GLU A 540 11.62 -31.00 2.94
C GLU A 540 11.70 -29.78 3.87
N ARG A 541 12.02 -30.05 5.13
CA ARG A 541 12.12 -29.01 6.14
C ARG A 541 13.48 -28.39 6.18
N THR A 542 13.47 -27.07 6.21
CA THR A 542 14.68 -26.27 6.39
C THR A 542 14.58 -25.45 7.66
N ARG A 543 15.73 -25.22 8.30
CA ARG A 543 15.89 -24.31 9.43
C ARG A 543 16.94 -23.28 9.11
N ILE A 544 16.60 -22.00 9.31
CA ILE A 544 17.52 -20.91 9.01
C ILE A 544 18.11 -20.36 10.29
N ARG A 545 19.44 -20.43 10.40
CA ARG A 545 20.26 -19.82 11.45
C ARG A 545 20.89 -18.53 10.91
N LEU A 546 20.93 -17.49 11.73
CA LEU A 546 21.66 -16.27 11.39
C LEU A 546 23.14 -16.44 11.74
N ALA A 547 24.06 -16.09 10.83
CA ALA A 547 25.48 -16.08 11.10
C ALA A 547 25.82 -15.09 12.23
N ASP A 548 26.79 -15.44 13.05
CA ASP A 548 27.19 -14.61 14.20
C ASP A 548 27.71 -13.23 13.80
N ASP A 549 28.32 -13.13 12.61
CA ASP A 549 28.89 -11.90 12.05
C ASP A 549 27.95 -11.20 11.04
N LEU A 550 26.72 -11.70 10.85
CA LEU A 550 25.74 -11.16 9.90
C LEU A 550 25.53 -9.66 10.15
N LYS A 551 25.77 -8.81 9.17
CA LYS A 551 25.57 -7.35 9.18
C LYS A 551 24.29 -6.99 8.43
N GLU A 552 23.88 -5.72 8.58
CA GLU A 552 22.77 -5.19 7.78
C GLU A 552 23.11 -5.20 6.28
N GLU A 553 22.13 -5.47 5.43
CA GLU A 553 22.20 -5.13 4.01
C GLU A 553 22.11 -3.63 3.84
N ARG A 554 22.89 -3.06 2.94
CA ARG A 554 22.88 -1.63 2.61
C ARG A 554 22.67 -1.38 1.14
N SER A 555 21.92 -0.33 0.83
CA SER A 555 21.76 0.13 -0.55
C SER A 555 22.18 1.59 -0.72
N HIS A 556 22.62 1.88 -1.94
CA HIS A 556 22.82 3.24 -2.45
C HIS A 556 22.04 3.36 -3.75
N SER A 557 21.02 4.19 -3.76
CA SER A 557 20.12 4.38 -4.90
C SER A 557 20.28 5.77 -5.49
N PHE A 558 20.41 5.83 -6.80
CA PHE A 558 20.45 7.05 -7.60
C PHE A 558 19.27 7.05 -8.57
N THR A 559 18.49 8.11 -8.59
CA THR A 559 17.39 8.28 -9.56
C THR A 559 17.48 9.63 -10.24
N LEU A 560 17.20 9.64 -11.54
CA LEU A 560 17.08 10.85 -12.35
C LEU A 560 15.73 10.79 -13.07
N SER A 561 14.87 11.79 -12.86
CA SER A 561 13.54 11.77 -13.47
C SER A 561 13.18 13.09 -14.15
N ALA A 562 12.43 12.97 -15.26
CA ALA A 562 11.78 14.07 -15.97
C ALA A 562 10.28 13.77 -16.05
N ASP A 563 9.45 14.65 -15.49
CA ASP A 563 8.01 14.55 -15.44
C ASP A 563 7.42 15.79 -16.15
N MET A 564 6.84 15.55 -17.33
CA MET A 564 6.46 16.60 -18.29
C MET A 564 4.97 16.53 -18.59
N TYR A 565 4.32 17.68 -18.51
CA TYR A 565 2.89 17.84 -18.76
C TYR A 565 2.64 18.80 -19.92
N LYS A 566 1.62 18.53 -20.71
CA LYS A 566 1.18 19.42 -21.77
C LYS A 566 -0.32 19.30 -21.98
N THR A 567 -1.00 20.43 -22.03
CA THR A 567 -2.42 20.51 -22.39
C THR A 567 -2.55 21.28 -23.70
N VAL A 568 -3.26 20.69 -24.67
CA VAL A 568 -3.55 21.31 -25.96
C VAL A 568 -5.04 21.16 -26.23
N GLY A 569 -5.79 22.23 -26.07
CA GLY A 569 -7.26 22.19 -26.15
C GLY A 569 -7.84 21.29 -25.05
N ARG A 570 -8.48 20.19 -25.46
CA ARG A 570 -9.06 19.18 -24.56
C ARG A 570 -8.12 17.99 -24.31
N VAL A 571 -6.98 17.96 -24.98
CA VAL A 571 -6.03 16.85 -24.84
C VAL A 571 -5.04 17.19 -23.75
N GLN A 572 -5.01 16.39 -22.71
CA GLN A 572 -4.01 16.43 -21.64
C GLN A 572 -3.02 15.31 -21.85
N MET A 573 -1.75 15.57 -21.66
CA MET A 573 -0.66 14.61 -21.84
C MET A 573 0.33 14.71 -20.69
N ASN A 574 0.84 13.56 -20.25
CA ASN A 574 1.96 13.46 -19.34
C ASN A 574 2.97 12.46 -19.92
N LEU A 575 4.23 12.81 -19.84
CA LEU A 575 5.34 11.90 -20.12
C LEU A 575 6.29 11.94 -18.93
N LEU A 576 6.48 10.75 -18.33
CA LEU A 576 7.42 10.51 -17.26
C LEU A 576 8.54 9.61 -17.79
N VAL A 577 9.78 10.02 -17.54
CA VAL A 577 10.99 9.21 -17.78
C VAL A 577 11.81 9.21 -16.51
N GLU A 578 12.20 8.02 -16.02
CA GLU A 578 13.01 7.87 -14.81
C GLU A 578 14.11 6.83 -15.05
N GLY A 579 15.36 7.24 -14.94
CA GLY A 579 16.50 6.35 -14.85
C GLY A 579 16.81 6.04 -13.39
N PHE A 580 17.17 4.80 -13.10
CA PHE A 580 17.53 4.36 -11.75
C PHE A 580 18.76 3.45 -11.74
N TYR A 581 19.52 3.55 -10.67
CA TYR A 581 20.66 2.69 -10.36
C TYR A 581 20.72 2.43 -8.86
N THR A 582 20.66 1.17 -8.45
CA THR A 582 20.73 0.76 -7.04
C THR A 582 21.84 -0.27 -6.87
N MET A 583 22.79 0.02 -5.99
CA MET A 583 23.80 -0.90 -5.50
C MET A 583 23.34 -1.50 -4.18
N LEU A 584 23.39 -2.81 -4.05
CA LEU A 584 23.18 -3.56 -2.82
C LEU A 584 24.53 -4.10 -2.35
N ASN A 585 24.80 -3.95 -1.06
CA ASN A 585 25.99 -4.47 -0.42
C ASN A 585 25.60 -5.43 0.70
N GLY A 586 26.27 -6.58 0.78
CA GLY A 586 26.05 -7.59 1.80
C GLY A 586 24.64 -8.20 1.72
N VAL A 587 24.18 -8.54 0.51
CA VAL A 587 22.87 -9.19 0.29
C VAL A 587 22.77 -10.46 1.13
N PHE A 588 21.64 -10.66 1.80
CA PHE A 588 21.41 -11.86 2.58
C PHE A 588 21.24 -13.07 1.67
N THR A 589 22.16 -14.01 1.82
CA THR A 589 22.26 -15.27 1.09
C THR A 589 22.18 -16.42 2.09
N LEU A 590 21.71 -17.58 1.65
CA LEU A 590 21.68 -18.82 2.42
C LEU A 590 22.80 -19.75 1.93
N ARG A 591 23.37 -20.50 2.84
CA ARG A 591 24.22 -21.65 2.56
C ARG A 591 23.81 -22.83 3.44
N GLU A 592 23.88 -24.02 2.91
CA GLU A 592 23.75 -25.23 3.69
C GLU A 592 24.94 -25.37 4.64
N THR A 593 24.69 -25.78 5.88
CA THR A 593 25.77 -25.96 6.87
C THR A 593 26.32 -27.37 6.90
N GLY A 594 25.65 -28.33 6.25
CA GLY A 594 25.90 -29.76 6.39
C GLY A 594 25.43 -30.33 7.74
N GLU A 595 24.84 -29.50 8.60
CA GLU A 595 24.23 -29.92 9.87
C GLU A 595 22.76 -30.32 9.63
N ILE A 596 22.36 -31.44 10.23
CA ILE A 596 20.97 -31.87 10.28
C ILE A 596 20.45 -31.62 11.69
N GLY A 597 19.32 -30.96 11.81
CA GLY A 597 18.66 -30.71 13.09
C GLY A 597 18.15 -32.02 13.75
N GLU A 598 17.86 -31.95 15.03
CA GLU A 598 17.29 -33.07 15.79
C GLU A 598 15.95 -33.59 15.19
N ASP A 599 15.28 -32.76 14.44
CA ASP A 599 14.02 -32.97 13.72
C ASP A 599 14.19 -33.43 12.26
N ASN A 600 15.39 -33.81 11.86
CA ASN A 600 15.81 -34.14 10.51
C ASN A 600 15.70 -32.97 9.51
N ALA A 601 15.57 -31.72 9.97
CA ALA A 601 15.59 -30.53 9.10
C ALA A 601 17.04 -30.20 8.69
N THR A 602 17.24 -29.85 7.43
CA THR A 602 18.52 -29.30 6.94
C THR A 602 18.72 -27.89 7.49
N ILE A 603 19.89 -27.62 8.07
CA ILE A 603 20.21 -26.33 8.67
C ILE A 603 20.93 -25.46 7.66
N TYR A 604 20.30 -24.34 7.31
CA TYR A 604 20.88 -23.27 6.50
C TYR A 604 21.38 -22.14 7.38
N GLU A 605 22.45 -21.49 6.96
CA GLU A 605 22.97 -20.29 7.60
C GLU A 605 22.80 -19.10 6.69
N ARG A 606 22.15 -18.04 7.21
CA ARG A 606 22.05 -16.76 6.52
C ARG A 606 23.29 -15.93 6.79
N TYR A 607 23.96 -15.49 5.72
CA TYR A 607 25.17 -14.68 5.75
C TYR A 607 25.11 -13.53 4.73
N ASN A 608 26.10 -12.62 4.78
CA ASN A 608 26.19 -11.54 3.79
C ASN A 608 26.96 -12.01 2.54
N GLY A 609 26.29 -12.12 1.41
CA GLY A 609 26.89 -12.41 0.11
C GLY A 609 27.57 -11.19 -0.54
N SER A 610 27.93 -11.31 -1.82
CA SER A 610 28.76 -10.32 -2.53
C SER A 610 28.07 -9.00 -2.83
N GLY A 611 26.74 -8.95 -2.79
CA GLY A 611 25.93 -7.81 -3.19
C GLY A 611 25.43 -7.89 -4.63
N ALA A 612 24.66 -6.88 -5.04
CA ALA A 612 24.01 -6.85 -6.35
C ALA A 612 23.88 -5.43 -6.90
N ASN A 613 23.69 -5.32 -8.21
CA ASN A 613 23.41 -4.08 -8.92
C ASN A 613 22.13 -4.21 -9.73
N VAL A 614 21.26 -3.24 -9.59
CA VAL A 614 20.04 -3.12 -10.39
C VAL A 614 19.99 -1.75 -11.04
N MET A 615 19.80 -1.71 -12.36
CA MET A 615 19.73 -0.47 -13.11
C MET A 615 18.66 -0.56 -14.20
N GLY A 616 18.08 0.57 -14.56
CA GLY A 616 17.08 0.57 -15.60
C GLY A 616 16.46 1.93 -15.89
N LEU A 617 15.43 1.86 -16.74
CA LEU A 617 14.66 3.00 -17.21
C LEU A 617 13.18 2.69 -17.10
N ASN A 618 12.43 3.56 -16.46
CA ASN A 618 10.98 3.58 -16.41
C ASN A 618 10.47 4.68 -17.33
N ILE A 619 9.55 4.36 -18.23
CA ILE A 619 8.90 5.33 -19.12
C ILE A 619 7.39 5.15 -18.95
N GLU A 620 6.66 6.23 -18.70
CA GLU A 620 5.19 6.24 -18.63
C GLU A 620 4.65 7.39 -19.49
N GLY A 621 3.66 7.07 -20.31
CA GLY A 621 2.89 8.05 -21.06
C GLY A 621 1.43 8.01 -20.65
N LYS A 622 0.82 9.17 -20.42
CA LYS A 622 -0.63 9.33 -20.18
C LYS A 622 -1.20 10.33 -21.17
N ILE A 623 -2.37 10.02 -21.70
CA ILE A 623 -3.13 10.92 -22.54
C ILE A 623 -4.61 10.84 -22.17
N ALA A 624 -5.24 12.02 -22.06
CA ALA A 624 -6.68 12.10 -21.82
C ALA A 624 -7.32 13.10 -22.80
N TYR A 625 -8.41 12.68 -23.43
CA TYR A 625 -9.31 13.52 -24.22
C TYR A 625 -10.67 13.54 -23.50
N THR A 626 -10.77 14.44 -22.55
CA THR A 626 -11.87 14.50 -21.58
C THR A 626 -13.21 14.87 -22.23
N PRO A 627 -14.32 14.17 -21.88
CA PRO A 627 -14.44 13.00 -20.99
C PRO A 627 -14.38 11.64 -21.70
N TRP A 628 -14.00 11.59 -22.97
CA TRP A 628 -14.25 10.48 -23.89
C TRP A 628 -13.25 9.33 -23.81
N VAL A 629 -11.97 9.66 -23.65
CA VAL A 629 -10.88 8.68 -23.70
C VAL A 629 -9.77 9.07 -22.73
N GLU A 630 -9.31 8.10 -21.97
CA GLU A 630 -8.10 8.17 -21.17
C GLU A 630 -7.26 6.93 -21.47
N ALA A 631 -5.97 7.12 -21.69
CA ALA A 631 -5.04 6.01 -21.89
C ALA A 631 -3.76 6.27 -21.09
N SER A 632 -3.22 5.23 -20.49
CA SER A 632 -1.88 5.23 -19.92
C SER A 632 -1.13 3.98 -20.31
N ALA A 633 0.18 4.11 -20.50
CA ALA A 633 1.05 2.98 -20.76
C ALA A 633 2.40 3.22 -20.10
N GLY A 634 2.98 2.18 -19.53
CA GLY A 634 4.28 2.21 -18.89
C GLY A 634 5.12 1.02 -19.25
N VAL A 635 6.42 1.23 -19.41
CA VAL A 635 7.40 0.18 -19.64
C VAL A 635 8.61 0.37 -18.75
N THR A 636 9.13 -0.73 -18.25
CA THR A 636 10.39 -0.81 -17.51
C THR A 636 11.37 -1.65 -18.29
N LEU A 637 12.54 -1.09 -18.51
CA LEU A 637 13.71 -1.75 -19.05
C LEU A 637 14.75 -1.83 -17.95
N GLN A 638 15.19 -3.02 -17.56
CA GLN A 638 16.11 -3.18 -16.44
C GLN A 638 17.11 -4.31 -16.63
N ARG A 639 18.18 -4.25 -15.81
CA ARG A 639 19.16 -5.31 -15.66
C ARG A 639 19.47 -5.48 -14.17
N SER A 640 19.32 -6.70 -13.66
CA SER A 640 19.57 -7.08 -12.26
C SER A 640 20.62 -8.18 -12.21
N LYS A 641 21.74 -7.94 -11.50
CA LYS A 641 22.88 -8.86 -11.45
C LYS A 641 23.53 -8.85 -10.07
N TYR A 642 23.93 -10.02 -9.60
CA TYR A 642 24.90 -10.15 -8.51
C TYR A 642 26.28 -9.67 -8.94
N ASN A 643 27.09 -9.19 -8.00
CA ASN A 643 28.44 -8.69 -8.25
C ASN A 643 29.41 -9.82 -8.56
N GLN A 644 29.20 -10.97 -7.95
CA GLN A 644 29.92 -12.22 -8.16
C GLN A 644 28.90 -13.32 -8.42
N PRO A 645 29.28 -14.44 -9.05
CA PRO A 645 28.42 -15.60 -9.12
C PRO A 645 28.01 -16.07 -7.71
N GLU A 646 26.71 -16.24 -7.48
CA GLU A 646 26.15 -16.76 -6.22
C GLU A 646 25.66 -18.18 -6.45
N TYR A 647 25.87 -19.06 -5.46
CA TYR A 647 25.29 -20.39 -5.43
C TYR A 647 23.81 -20.25 -5.13
N TRP A 648 22.98 -21.00 -5.83
CA TRP A 648 21.52 -20.96 -5.75
C TRP A 648 20.92 -22.35 -5.54
N SER A 649 21.75 -23.38 -5.61
CA SER A 649 21.43 -24.79 -5.47
C SER A 649 22.45 -25.43 -4.54
N ASP A 650 22.04 -26.47 -3.81
CA ASP A 650 22.91 -27.30 -2.99
C ASP A 650 23.57 -28.46 -3.79
N ASP A 651 23.22 -28.59 -5.07
CA ASP A 651 23.87 -29.52 -6.01
C ASP A 651 25.20 -28.92 -6.50
N ASP A 652 26.31 -29.44 -6.01
CA ASP A 652 27.66 -29.01 -6.37
C ASP A 652 28.00 -29.12 -7.88
N THR A 653 27.16 -29.83 -8.64
CA THR A 653 27.30 -29.97 -10.09
C THR A 653 26.65 -28.81 -10.86
N VAL A 654 25.93 -27.93 -10.17
CA VAL A 654 25.23 -26.79 -10.77
C VAL A 654 26.09 -25.54 -10.68
N GLU A 655 26.28 -24.87 -11.82
CA GLU A 655 27.08 -23.66 -11.91
C GLU A 655 26.43 -22.47 -11.19
N PRO A 656 27.20 -21.71 -10.39
CA PRO A 656 26.71 -20.49 -9.78
C PRO A 656 26.40 -19.42 -10.83
N THR A 657 25.48 -18.50 -10.53
CA THR A 657 25.02 -17.49 -11.49
C THR A 657 25.14 -16.06 -10.98
N THR A 658 25.38 -15.12 -11.89
CA THR A 658 25.25 -13.69 -11.62
C THR A 658 23.83 -13.17 -11.88
N ASN A 659 22.93 -13.99 -12.41
CA ASN A 659 21.56 -13.54 -12.68
C ASN A 659 20.76 -13.47 -11.38
N MET A 660 20.07 -12.37 -11.15
CA MET A 660 19.05 -12.31 -10.12
C MET A 660 17.78 -12.98 -10.66
N PHE A 661 17.24 -13.92 -9.89
CA PHE A 661 16.04 -14.65 -10.28
C PHE A 661 14.79 -13.79 -10.20
N ARG A 662 13.75 -14.18 -10.95
CA ARG A 662 12.43 -13.54 -10.96
C ARG A 662 12.49 -12.06 -11.27
N SER A 663 13.47 -11.64 -12.09
CA SER A 663 13.70 -10.25 -12.47
C SER A 663 13.73 -10.10 -13.99
N PRO A 664 12.56 -9.93 -14.67
CA PRO A 664 12.51 -9.78 -16.12
C PRO A 664 13.18 -8.47 -16.54
N ASN A 665 13.90 -8.51 -17.67
CA ASN A 665 14.58 -7.34 -18.22
C ASN A 665 13.60 -6.31 -18.82
N VAL A 666 12.41 -6.75 -19.22
CA VAL A 666 11.37 -5.90 -19.84
C VAL A 666 10.02 -6.30 -19.29
N TYR A 667 9.27 -5.35 -18.76
CA TYR A 667 7.86 -5.52 -18.39
C TYR A 667 7.13 -4.19 -18.47
N GLY A 668 5.82 -4.23 -18.48
CA GLY A 668 5.05 -3.01 -18.60
C GLY A 668 3.55 -3.26 -18.58
N TYR A 669 2.81 -2.17 -18.67
CA TYR A 669 1.35 -2.20 -18.61
C TYR A 669 0.76 -1.15 -19.55
N PHE A 670 -0.53 -1.29 -19.82
CA PHE A 670 -1.35 -0.21 -20.34
C PHE A 670 -2.77 -0.29 -19.79
N THR A 671 -3.44 0.85 -19.80
CA THR A 671 -4.89 0.97 -19.55
C THR A 671 -5.49 1.93 -20.55
N VAL A 672 -6.68 1.61 -21.04
CA VAL A 672 -7.47 2.48 -21.92
C VAL A 672 -8.90 2.48 -21.42
N THR A 673 -9.39 3.64 -21.01
CA THR A 673 -10.80 3.84 -20.65
C THR A 673 -11.47 4.69 -21.70
N THR A 674 -12.62 4.26 -22.18
CA THR A 674 -13.46 5.07 -23.07
C THR A 674 -14.90 5.13 -22.56
N GLN A 675 -15.51 6.31 -22.71
CA GLN A 675 -16.90 6.57 -22.38
C GLN A 675 -17.67 6.96 -23.63
N PRO A 676 -18.06 6.00 -24.50
CA PRO A 676 -18.67 6.28 -25.81
C PRO A 676 -20.04 6.94 -25.67
N ILE A 677 -20.78 6.64 -24.59
CA ILE A 677 -22.04 7.27 -24.22
C ILE A 677 -22.07 7.56 -22.73
N LYS A 678 -22.92 8.49 -22.31
CA LYS A 678 -23.09 8.84 -20.90
C LYS A 678 -23.40 7.60 -20.06
N ASN A 679 -22.72 7.44 -18.93
CA ASN A 679 -22.87 6.35 -17.95
C ASN A 679 -22.35 4.96 -18.39
N PHE A 680 -21.84 4.80 -19.62
CA PHE A 680 -21.26 3.55 -20.07
C PHE A 680 -19.77 3.70 -20.27
N LYS A 681 -18.98 2.85 -19.58
CA LYS A 681 -17.52 2.83 -19.66
C LYS A 681 -17.04 1.49 -20.18
N ILE A 682 -16.00 1.53 -20.98
CA ILE A 682 -15.24 0.38 -21.45
C ILE A 682 -13.81 0.58 -20.97
N ASP A 683 -13.32 -0.35 -20.17
CA ASP A 683 -11.96 -0.36 -19.65
C ASP A 683 -11.20 -1.55 -20.26
N LEU A 684 -10.11 -1.27 -20.95
CA LEU A 684 -9.15 -2.25 -21.44
C LEU A 684 -7.85 -2.10 -20.67
N SER A 685 -7.33 -3.19 -20.14
CA SER A 685 -6.08 -3.21 -19.37
C SER A 685 -5.19 -4.33 -19.82
N GLY A 686 -3.88 -4.15 -19.74
CA GLY A 686 -2.94 -5.20 -20.08
C GLY A 686 -1.65 -5.09 -19.31
N ASN A 687 -1.09 -6.24 -18.93
CA ASN A 687 0.22 -6.40 -18.34
C ASN A 687 1.08 -7.31 -19.23
N TYR A 688 2.28 -6.85 -19.54
CA TYR A 688 3.29 -7.62 -20.23
C TYR A 688 4.45 -7.93 -19.27
N MET A 689 4.84 -9.20 -19.22
CA MET A 689 6.00 -9.67 -18.50
C MET A 689 6.92 -10.40 -19.48
N GLY A 690 8.13 -9.88 -19.66
CA GLY A 690 9.17 -10.51 -20.48
C GLY A 690 9.74 -11.76 -19.82
N ARG A 691 10.67 -12.39 -20.53
CA ARG A 691 11.39 -13.58 -20.03
C ARG A 691 12.22 -13.22 -18.80
N MET A 692 12.37 -14.18 -17.88
CA MET A 692 13.20 -14.06 -16.70
C MET A 692 13.80 -15.42 -16.36
N TYR A 693 14.83 -15.42 -15.52
CA TYR A 693 15.40 -16.63 -14.94
C TYR A 693 14.65 -16.99 -13.66
N VAL A 694 14.34 -18.28 -13.50
CA VAL A 694 13.74 -18.84 -12.29
C VAL A 694 14.46 -20.12 -11.92
N GLU A 695 14.53 -20.41 -10.64
CA GLU A 695 15.01 -21.66 -10.08
C GLU A 695 13.98 -22.76 -10.35
N HIS A 696 14.44 -23.99 -10.60
CA HIS A 696 13.63 -25.20 -10.68
C HIS A 696 14.42 -26.34 -10.08
N PHE A 697 13.96 -26.82 -8.92
CA PHE A 697 14.68 -27.80 -8.12
C PHE A 697 14.34 -29.23 -8.56
N ALA A 698 15.35 -30.14 -8.46
CA ALA A 698 15.22 -31.55 -8.80
C ALA A 698 14.21 -32.28 -7.90
N GLY A 699 13.70 -33.42 -8.38
CA GLY A 699 12.72 -34.24 -7.66
C GLY A 699 11.29 -34.02 -8.12
N GLY A 700 10.95 -32.84 -8.68
CA GLY A 700 9.63 -32.53 -9.22
C GLY A 700 9.25 -33.42 -10.43
N MET A 701 7.98 -33.78 -10.53
CA MET A 701 7.44 -34.48 -11.68
C MET A 701 7.00 -33.48 -12.75
N LEU A 702 7.66 -33.51 -13.89
CA LEU A 702 7.37 -32.64 -15.03
C LEU A 702 6.01 -32.98 -15.70
N PRO A 703 5.42 -32.09 -16.50
CA PRO A 703 4.16 -32.33 -17.20
C PRO A 703 4.13 -33.56 -18.11
N ASP A 704 5.29 -34.00 -18.59
CA ASP A 704 5.42 -35.22 -19.42
C ASP A 704 5.52 -36.51 -18.62
N GLY A 705 5.48 -36.42 -17.28
CA GLY A 705 5.57 -37.54 -16.35
C GLY A 705 7.00 -37.97 -16.02
N SER A 706 8.02 -37.32 -16.55
CA SER A 706 9.42 -37.54 -16.14
C SER A 706 9.74 -36.80 -14.85
N THR A 707 10.72 -37.28 -14.09
CA THR A 707 11.21 -36.57 -12.89
C THR A 707 12.40 -35.68 -13.25
N LEU A 708 12.43 -34.47 -12.78
CA LEU A 708 13.56 -33.57 -12.90
C LEU A 708 14.74 -34.13 -12.10
N GLN A 709 15.85 -34.48 -12.77
CA GLN A 709 16.97 -35.20 -12.18
C GLN A 709 18.05 -34.30 -11.56
N GLN A 710 18.07 -33.01 -11.93
CA GLN A 710 19.08 -32.05 -11.48
C GLN A 710 18.46 -30.67 -11.43
N ASP A 711 18.88 -29.88 -10.46
CA ASP A 711 18.49 -28.47 -10.35
C ASP A 711 18.90 -27.71 -11.60
N ARG A 712 18.02 -26.85 -12.11
CA ARG A 712 18.32 -26.09 -13.31
C ARG A 712 17.73 -24.68 -13.27
N ILE A 713 18.36 -23.79 -14.01
CA ILE A 713 17.86 -22.44 -14.25
C ILE A 713 16.95 -22.47 -15.46
N GLU A 714 15.69 -22.17 -15.26
CA GLU A 714 14.73 -22.03 -16.35
C GLU A 714 14.68 -20.60 -16.90
N HIS A 715 14.52 -20.47 -18.19
CA HIS A 715 14.29 -19.20 -18.86
C HIS A 715 12.84 -19.13 -19.32
N THR A 716 12.01 -18.43 -18.58
CA THR A 716 10.54 -18.42 -18.76
C THR A 716 10.11 -17.93 -20.14
N LYS A 717 8.88 -18.27 -20.54
CA LYS A 717 8.20 -17.62 -21.67
C LYS A 717 7.70 -16.22 -21.26
N PRO A 718 7.53 -15.30 -22.20
CA PRO A 718 6.86 -14.04 -21.91
C PRO A 718 5.36 -14.25 -21.71
N PHE A 719 4.73 -13.40 -20.89
CA PHE A 719 3.29 -13.40 -20.64
C PHE A 719 2.66 -12.08 -21.04
N PHE A 720 1.41 -12.15 -21.48
CA PHE A 720 0.60 -10.97 -21.78
C PHE A 720 -0.82 -11.17 -21.24
N ASP A 721 -1.11 -10.57 -20.10
CA ASP A 721 -2.43 -10.57 -19.49
C ASP A 721 -3.24 -9.39 -20.04
N LEU A 722 -4.32 -9.67 -20.73
CA LEU A 722 -5.24 -8.70 -21.32
C LEU A 722 -6.61 -8.82 -20.66
N GLY A 723 -7.11 -7.72 -20.08
CA GLY A 723 -8.41 -7.62 -19.43
C GLY A 723 -9.34 -6.64 -20.11
N LEU A 724 -10.65 -6.94 -20.10
CA LEU A 724 -11.73 -6.07 -20.57
C LEU A 724 -12.82 -6.00 -19.51
N LYS A 725 -13.25 -4.78 -19.19
CA LYS A 725 -14.40 -4.51 -18.32
C LYS A 725 -15.37 -3.57 -18.99
N LEU A 726 -16.64 -3.87 -18.83
CA LEU A 726 -17.77 -3.03 -19.21
C LEU A 726 -18.50 -2.60 -17.95
N SER A 727 -18.85 -1.33 -17.83
CA SER A 727 -19.56 -0.79 -16.67
C SER A 727 -20.70 0.13 -17.11
N TYR A 728 -21.83 0.06 -16.42
CA TYR A 728 -22.94 0.97 -16.64
C TYR A 728 -23.47 1.52 -15.31
N ASP A 729 -23.61 2.84 -15.22
CA ASP A 729 -24.10 3.57 -14.05
C ASP A 729 -25.59 3.90 -14.19
N PHE A 730 -26.42 3.27 -13.36
CA PHE A 730 -27.86 3.54 -13.25
C PHE A 730 -28.13 4.53 -12.11
N LYS A 731 -28.97 5.51 -12.35
CA LYS A 731 -29.53 6.36 -11.31
C LYS A 731 -30.85 5.75 -10.83
N VAL A 732 -30.82 5.04 -9.69
CA VAL A 732 -31.99 4.32 -9.15
C VAL A 732 -32.93 5.29 -8.40
N TRP A 733 -32.35 6.24 -7.67
CA TRP A 733 -33.08 7.26 -6.90
C TRP A 733 -32.32 8.59 -6.95
N LYS A 734 -32.87 9.66 -6.35
CA LYS A 734 -32.24 11.01 -6.37
C LYS A 734 -30.78 10.98 -5.90
N THR A 735 -30.49 10.19 -4.88
CA THR A 735 -29.18 10.07 -4.23
C THR A 735 -28.58 8.66 -4.33
N ILE A 736 -29.28 7.68 -4.92
CA ILE A 736 -28.81 6.29 -4.99
C ILE A 736 -28.41 5.95 -6.42
N GLY A 737 -27.16 5.57 -6.59
CA GLY A 737 -26.58 5.05 -7.82
C GLY A 737 -26.36 3.55 -7.74
N LEU A 738 -26.57 2.83 -8.84
CA LEU A 738 -26.23 1.43 -9.02
C LEU A 738 -25.31 1.32 -10.22
N GLN A 739 -24.08 0.86 -10.01
CA GLN A 739 -23.19 0.47 -11.08
C GLN A 739 -23.22 -1.06 -11.25
N VAL A 740 -23.41 -1.50 -12.48
CA VAL A 740 -23.27 -2.91 -12.86
C VAL A 740 -22.08 -3.03 -13.77
N ASN A 741 -21.25 -4.05 -13.55
CA ASN A 741 -20.09 -4.32 -14.40
C ASN A 741 -19.95 -5.81 -14.70
N ALA A 742 -19.30 -6.10 -15.83
CA ALA A 742 -18.92 -7.44 -16.24
C ALA A 742 -17.64 -7.37 -17.07
N GLY A 743 -16.88 -8.45 -17.08
CA GLY A 743 -15.67 -8.46 -17.86
C GLY A 743 -14.96 -9.80 -17.89
N VAL A 744 -13.80 -9.79 -18.55
CA VAL A 744 -12.92 -10.94 -18.69
C VAL A 744 -11.51 -10.49 -18.34
N ARG A 745 -10.84 -11.25 -17.47
CA ARG A 745 -9.42 -11.13 -17.18
C ARG A 745 -8.66 -12.17 -17.99
N ASN A 746 -7.41 -11.84 -18.32
CA ASN A 746 -6.52 -12.71 -19.06
C ASN A 746 -7.19 -13.35 -20.28
N ILE A 747 -7.77 -12.51 -21.16
CA ILE A 747 -8.52 -12.94 -22.37
C ILE A 747 -7.70 -13.92 -23.21
N CYS A 748 -6.38 -13.69 -23.31
CA CYS A 748 -5.47 -14.52 -24.08
C CYS A 748 -5.16 -15.86 -23.41
N ASN A 749 -5.60 -16.08 -22.17
CA ASN A 749 -5.24 -17.24 -21.34
C ASN A 749 -3.71 -17.46 -21.29
N SER A 750 -2.98 -16.36 -21.14
CA SER A 750 -1.53 -16.34 -20.99
C SER A 750 -1.16 -16.75 -19.57
N TYR A 751 -1.07 -18.03 -19.32
CA TYR A 751 -0.88 -18.65 -18.01
C TYR A 751 0.27 -19.67 -18.08
N GLN A 752 0.93 -19.92 -16.97
CA GLN A 752 1.96 -20.98 -16.88
C GLN A 752 1.32 -22.34 -17.19
N ARG A 753 2.05 -23.24 -17.84
CA ARG A 753 1.56 -24.56 -18.27
C ARG A 753 2.52 -25.70 -17.95
N ASP A 754 3.66 -25.37 -17.41
CA ASP A 754 4.76 -26.27 -17.08
C ASP A 754 4.95 -26.38 -15.58
N PHE A 755 3.84 -26.36 -14.82
CA PHE A 755 3.85 -26.65 -13.40
C PHE A 755 4.34 -28.07 -13.15
N ASP A 756 5.09 -28.27 -12.09
CA ASP A 756 5.37 -29.60 -11.56
C ASP A 756 4.10 -30.23 -11.02
N ARG A 757 4.04 -31.57 -11.04
CA ARG A 757 2.89 -32.35 -10.67
C ARG A 757 3.11 -33.22 -9.44
N GLY A 758 2.02 -33.50 -8.73
CA GLY A 758 1.99 -34.47 -7.66
C GLY A 758 2.69 -34.03 -6.37
N GLU A 759 2.97 -35.02 -5.52
CA GLU A 759 3.50 -34.79 -4.17
C GLU A 759 4.95 -34.27 -4.12
N ASN A 760 5.72 -34.50 -5.16
CA ASN A 760 7.12 -34.06 -5.24
C ASN A 760 7.28 -32.78 -6.08
N ARG A 761 6.19 -32.02 -6.30
CA ARG A 761 6.25 -30.77 -7.03
C ARG A 761 7.12 -29.72 -6.34
N ASP A 762 7.86 -28.93 -7.11
CA ASP A 762 8.47 -27.71 -6.61
C ASP A 762 7.39 -26.63 -6.49
N SER A 763 6.92 -26.38 -5.27
CA SER A 763 5.86 -25.38 -5.00
C SER A 763 6.31 -23.95 -5.27
N GLY A 764 7.62 -23.71 -5.31
CA GLY A 764 8.24 -22.45 -5.69
C GLY A 764 8.29 -22.21 -7.20
N TYR A 765 8.16 -23.27 -8.03
CA TYR A 765 8.19 -23.14 -9.49
C TYR A 765 6.87 -22.59 -10.05
N ILE A 766 6.55 -21.36 -9.64
CA ILE A 766 5.41 -20.58 -10.13
C ILE A 766 5.89 -19.19 -10.56
N TYR A 767 5.54 -18.73 -11.78
CA TYR A 767 6.10 -17.49 -12.32
C TYR A 767 5.19 -16.78 -13.33
N GLY A 768 3.99 -17.28 -13.58
CA GLY A 768 3.02 -16.72 -14.52
C GLY A 768 2.12 -15.63 -13.92
N PRO A 769 1.15 -15.13 -14.69
CA PRO A 769 0.06 -14.31 -14.17
C PRO A 769 -0.71 -15.02 -13.05
N SER A 770 -1.24 -14.24 -12.12
CA SER A 770 -1.92 -14.77 -10.92
C SER A 770 -3.18 -15.56 -11.22
N LEU A 771 -3.85 -15.28 -12.36
CA LEU A 771 -5.08 -15.95 -12.76
C LEU A 771 -5.02 -16.40 -14.22
N PRO A 772 -5.57 -17.59 -14.56
CA PRO A 772 -5.90 -17.94 -15.93
C PRO A 772 -7.05 -17.07 -16.44
N ARG A 773 -7.51 -17.29 -17.69
CA ARG A 773 -8.69 -16.59 -18.20
C ARG A 773 -9.86 -16.75 -17.22
N SER A 774 -10.41 -15.62 -16.76
CA SER A 774 -11.46 -15.59 -15.74
C SER A 774 -12.53 -14.60 -16.13
N ILE A 775 -13.80 -14.95 -15.91
CA ILE A 775 -14.96 -14.09 -16.19
C ILE A 775 -15.49 -13.55 -14.87
N PHE A 776 -15.83 -12.28 -14.83
CA PHE A 776 -16.39 -11.67 -13.62
C PHE A 776 -17.63 -10.83 -13.90
N VAL A 777 -18.48 -10.74 -12.90
CA VAL A 777 -19.61 -9.84 -12.84
C VAL A 777 -19.61 -9.12 -11.49
N GLY A 778 -20.12 -7.92 -11.44
CA GLY A 778 -20.19 -7.16 -10.18
C GLY A 778 -21.29 -6.11 -10.19
N ALA A 779 -21.70 -5.73 -8.99
CA ALA A 779 -22.65 -4.65 -8.74
C ALA A 779 -22.17 -3.79 -7.57
N LYS A 780 -22.36 -2.48 -7.67
CA LYS A 780 -22.01 -1.49 -6.65
C LYS A 780 -23.17 -0.53 -6.44
N LEU A 781 -23.69 -0.49 -5.21
CA LEU A 781 -24.71 0.45 -4.76
C LEU A 781 -24.01 1.57 -3.98
N SER A 782 -24.34 2.83 -4.27
CA SER A 782 -23.76 4.00 -3.61
C SER A 782 -24.80 5.09 -3.33
N PHE A 783 -24.60 5.86 -2.23
CA PHE A 783 -25.41 7.02 -1.85
C PHE A 783 -24.61 8.14 -1.19
#